data_6a20913662102aa5ec468b3960921bd1
#
_entry.id   6a20913662102aa5ec468b3960921bd1
#
_cell.length_a   1.000
_cell.length_b   1.000
_cell.length_c   1.000
_cell.angle_alpha   90.00
_cell.angle_beta   90.00
_cell.angle_gamma   90.00
#
_symmetry.space_group_name_H-M   'P 1'
#
loop_
_entity.id
_entity.type
_entity.pdbx_description
1 polymer ?
#
loop_
_entity_poly.entity_id
_entity_poly.type
_entity_poly.pdbx_seq_one_letter_code
_entity_poly.pdbx_strand_id
1 'polypeptide(L)'
;MDKDVELLKDCIENRAPILLLGAGFSLDAKGKCGKPLMLGGELTQRLFDHVITPHKAEIGAKDLDKVDYAIKWKDLSAICDIIRNNGLIDERNALFEEWMSQCSYDKDSYYSYLLNVDWKYIFTLNIDDLVEHIFDDGGKNLLIWKISPKSYVDAPKDTVLVKMHGDVGKPDTYVFDEKEYRNFSSKDNWMLRKFADLYVSHDVIILGTQFQERDIEIALEKVFDFGCDNSNFHYYFISPGSFEGKVGDEIARKANFHHIKWTTKAFLEFLENEISQPQDAIQSICSQGIAFWNKELVSAQSKRENLDLYYGRPSEPRDFYYADDIVRKKEQDQIEGFLSNNTYGYIEIKGKPYIGKTCLAKRALTLGVEQMFKTFYCPRTDLRYLQIVKQYLERASTNDQIIFCFEDAAGFYRPLVEIVEEYKNRVKKLIIIVVSSDMTKSSNRYVFGAAPLLEIPLSEKINSALGNSIYEKLNEKAQLGKLVNYADSRKDIVSYMKQIDDLIDVLYVAHHGKRFSDYFEGWLKMRDTDEQFTMFQVISLLTTMGEPNISMNYLPDVAESLGCVKFDYPKFIQAFGEFCSNEGGFLKLRCSRLFTDVVLNNLSLGERVTIIRSLVYTISKDLQEGDKTFNNELFKHLIRASSLKFIMGINERDAIDLLVGLQDDCKHLSYYWIQLGILHRNINEYDKAENAFEYARKSHGRDNYQIAHTTAKNYMEWGTWALDHAPSQAAPMEMSLALPYIEPPSVPVYSRYVSGVEV
;
A
#
# COMPACT_ATOMS: atom_id res chain seq x y z
N MET A 1 -23.02 -12.38 -24.91
CA MET A 1 -21.90 -12.92 -24.10
C MET A 1 -22.46 -13.28 -22.74
N ASP A 2 -21.94 -14.29 -22.06
CA ASP A 2 -22.33 -14.60 -20.69
C ASP A 2 -21.96 -13.38 -19.82
N LYS A 3 -22.83 -13.01 -18.87
CA LYS A 3 -22.62 -11.85 -17.99
C LYS A 3 -21.29 -11.91 -17.24
N ASP A 4 -20.88 -13.10 -16.81
CA ASP A 4 -19.63 -13.31 -16.08
C ASP A 4 -18.41 -13.11 -17.00
N VAL A 5 -18.53 -13.43 -18.29
CA VAL A 5 -17.48 -13.19 -19.28
C VAL A 5 -17.36 -11.70 -19.62
N GLU A 6 -18.47 -10.95 -19.66
CA GLU A 6 -18.43 -9.48 -19.82
C GLU A 6 -17.76 -8.79 -18.63
N LEU A 7 -18.07 -9.25 -17.41
CA LEU A 7 -17.42 -8.75 -16.20
C LEU A 7 -15.92 -9.10 -16.15
N LEU A 8 -15.54 -10.32 -16.60
CA LEU A 8 -14.15 -10.70 -16.73
C LEU A 8 -13.40 -9.82 -17.72
N LYS A 9 -14.02 -9.51 -18.87
CA LYS A 9 -13.45 -8.61 -19.87
C LYS A 9 -13.20 -7.23 -19.29
N ASP A 10 -14.19 -6.62 -18.66
CA ASP A 10 -14.08 -5.33 -17.99
C ASP A 10 -12.98 -5.33 -16.89
N CYS A 11 -12.91 -6.42 -16.13
CA CYS A 11 -11.90 -6.62 -15.11
C CYS A 11 -10.47 -6.56 -15.70
N ILE A 12 -10.22 -7.32 -16.76
CA ILE A 12 -8.90 -7.40 -17.40
C ILE A 12 -8.53 -6.07 -18.06
N GLU A 13 -9.48 -5.44 -18.77
CA GLU A 13 -9.25 -4.20 -19.50
C GLU A 13 -9.10 -2.98 -18.58
N ASN A 14 -9.82 -2.93 -17.44
CA ASN A 14 -9.98 -1.70 -16.67
C ASN A 14 -9.50 -1.75 -15.21
N ARG A 15 -9.26 -2.95 -14.62
CA ARG A 15 -9.05 -3.08 -13.17
C ARG A 15 -7.70 -3.67 -12.75
N ALA A 16 -6.84 -4.06 -13.71
CA ALA A 16 -5.52 -4.64 -13.43
C ALA A 16 -5.57 -5.79 -12.40
N PRO A 17 -6.25 -6.90 -12.69
CA PRO A 17 -6.40 -8.02 -11.77
C PRO A 17 -5.06 -8.69 -11.46
N ILE A 18 -5.00 -9.40 -10.32
CA ILE A 18 -3.92 -10.35 -10.05
C ILE A 18 -4.25 -11.72 -10.62
N LEU A 19 -3.22 -12.45 -11.01
CA LEU A 19 -3.36 -13.80 -11.56
C LEU A 19 -2.77 -14.82 -10.59
N LEU A 20 -3.56 -15.87 -10.26
CA LEU A 20 -3.08 -17.04 -9.52
C LEU A 20 -3.07 -18.25 -10.45
N LEU A 21 -1.91 -18.87 -10.60
CA LEU A 21 -1.68 -20.03 -11.46
C LEU A 21 -1.44 -21.30 -10.65
N GLY A 22 -2.04 -22.41 -11.10
CA GLY A 22 -1.77 -23.74 -10.60
C GLY A 22 -1.31 -24.70 -11.71
N ALA A 23 -1.11 -25.97 -11.36
CA ALA A 23 -0.50 -27.01 -12.23
C ALA A 23 -1.24 -27.18 -13.57
N GLY A 24 -2.55 -26.91 -13.62
CA GLY A 24 -3.33 -26.95 -14.87
C GLY A 24 -2.95 -25.88 -15.90
N PHE A 25 -2.22 -24.85 -15.48
CA PHE A 25 -1.67 -23.86 -16.42
C PHE A 25 -0.58 -24.46 -17.30
N SER A 26 0.27 -25.30 -16.76
CA SER A 26 1.50 -25.78 -17.43
C SER A 26 1.32 -27.10 -18.20
N LEU A 27 0.12 -27.68 -18.27
CA LEU A 27 -0.11 -29.06 -18.76
C LEU A 27 0.39 -29.35 -20.19
N ASP A 28 0.28 -28.38 -21.09
CA ASP A 28 0.68 -28.58 -22.50
C ASP A 28 2.16 -28.21 -22.75
N ALA A 29 2.88 -27.76 -21.72
CA ALA A 29 4.32 -27.53 -21.77
C ALA A 29 5.11 -28.81 -21.43
N LYS A 30 6.39 -28.82 -21.79
CA LYS A 30 7.30 -29.95 -21.57
C LYS A 30 8.48 -29.50 -20.72
N GLY A 31 8.84 -30.30 -19.72
CA GLY A 31 10.06 -30.08 -18.95
C GLY A 31 11.33 -30.53 -19.66
N LYS A 32 12.49 -30.42 -19.00
CA LYS A 32 13.83 -30.77 -19.51
C LYS A 32 13.93 -32.18 -20.11
N CYS A 33 13.22 -33.14 -19.54
CA CYS A 33 13.14 -34.50 -20.06
C CYS A 33 12.29 -34.66 -21.35
N GLY A 34 11.72 -33.57 -21.86
CA GLY A 34 10.86 -33.56 -23.05
C GLY A 34 9.46 -34.17 -22.85
N LYS A 35 9.09 -34.53 -21.62
CA LYS A 35 7.77 -35.03 -21.27
C LYS A 35 6.85 -33.89 -20.85
N PRO A 36 5.51 -34.01 -21.06
CA PRO A 36 4.56 -33.03 -20.59
C PRO A 36 4.66 -32.83 -19.08
N LEU A 37 4.42 -31.58 -18.64
CA LEU A 37 4.21 -31.26 -17.24
C LEU A 37 2.90 -31.89 -16.74
N MET A 38 2.76 -32.09 -15.43
CA MET A 38 1.74 -32.97 -14.88
C MET A 38 0.97 -32.34 -13.73
N LEU A 39 -0.24 -32.81 -13.51
CA LEU A 39 -1.02 -32.48 -12.31
C LEU A 39 -0.48 -33.20 -11.07
N GLY A 40 -0.80 -32.69 -9.89
CA GLY A 40 -0.36 -33.26 -8.61
C GLY A 40 -0.67 -34.74 -8.45
N GLY A 41 -1.84 -35.20 -8.91
CA GLY A 41 -2.18 -36.63 -8.85
C GLY A 41 -1.34 -37.53 -9.78
N GLU A 42 -0.88 -37.04 -10.93
CA GLU A 42 0.05 -37.76 -11.81
C GLU A 42 1.47 -37.72 -11.23
N LEU A 43 1.84 -36.58 -10.64
CA LEU A 43 3.12 -36.45 -9.95
C LEU A 43 3.21 -37.41 -8.76
N THR A 44 2.13 -37.60 -8.00
CA THR A 44 2.04 -38.60 -6.93
C THR A 44 2.38 -40.00 -7.45
N GLN A 45 1.77 -40.41 -8.57
CA GLN A 45 2.03 -41.72 -9.16
C GLN A 45 3.48 -41.86 -9.66
N ARG A 46 4.02 -40.82 -10.32
CA ARG A 46 5.40 -40.85 -10.81
C ARG A 46 6.43 -40.90 -9.68
N LEU A 47 6.22 -40.17 -8.59
CA LEU A 47 7.08 -40.26 -7.39
C LEU A 47 7.01 -41.67 -6.78
N PHE A 48 5.83 -42.28 -6.74
CA PHE A 48 5.71 -43.67 -6.32
C PHE A 48 6.53 -44.60 -7.20
N ASP A 49 6.40 -44.51 -8.53
CA ASP A 49 7.06 -45.40 -9.48
C ASP A 49 8.60 -45.24 -9.50
N HIS A 50 9.11 -44.00 -9.36
CA HIS A 50 10.53 -43.68 -9.53
C HIS A 50 11.31 -43.57 -8.22
N VAL A 51 10.66 -43.25 -7.09
CA VAL A 51 11.33 -43.09 -5.78
C VAL A 51 10.94 -44.21 -4.81
N ILE A 52 9.63 -44.44 -4.63
CA ILE A 52 9.17 -45.39 -3.63
C ILE A 52 9.40 -46.83 -4.07
N THR A 53 9.04 -47.17 -5.31
CA THR A 53 9.13 -48.57 -5.82
C THR A 53 10.54 -49.13 -5.81
N PRO A 54 11.60 -48.40 -6.25
CA PRO A 54 12.97 -48.88 -6.19
C PRO A 54 13.46 -49.13 -4.76
N HIS A 55 13.00 -48.35 -3.78
CA HIS A 55 13.43 -48.44 -2.38
C HIS A 55 12.43 -49.17 -1.47
N LYS A 56 11.43 -49.85 -2.04
CA LYS A 56 10.35 -50.48 -1.30
C LYS A 56 10.81 -51.39 -0.17
N ALA A 57 11.95 -52.06 -0.34
CA ALA A 57 12.53 -52.94 0.67
C ALA A 57 13.16 -52.21 1.88
N GLU A 58 13.48 -50.92 1.70
CA GLU A 58 14.17 -50.07 2.68
C GLU A 58 13.17 -49.19 3.43
N ILE A 59 11.95 -49.05 2.90
CA ILE A 59 10.88 -48.23 3.50
C ILE A 59 10.27 -48.94 4.72
N GLY A 60 10.17 -48.19 5.80
CA GLY A 60 9.58 -48.70 7.05
C GLY A 60 8.13 -49.18 6.90
N ALA A 61 7.77 -50.30 7.58
CA ALA A 61 6.44 -50.89 7.47
C ALA A 61 5.27 -49.91 7.69
N LYS A 62 5.41 -48.97 8.63
CA LYS A 62 4.40 -47.95 8.92
C LYS A 62 4.16 -46.98 7.73
N ASP A 63 5.17 -46.71 6.96
CA ASP A 63 5.05 -45.83 5.80
C ASP A 63 4.56 -46.60 4.58
N LEU A 64 4.90 -47.89 4.46
CA LEU A 64 4.33 -48.76 3.43
C LEU A 64 2.81 -48.84 3.50
N ASP A 65 2.26 -48.93 4.72
CA ASP A 65 0.80 -48.94 4.93
C ASP A 65 0.10 -47.67 4.45
N LYS A 66 0.82 -46.52 4.43
CA LYS A 66 0.31 -45.24 3.95
C LYS A 66 0.45 -45.03 2.44
N VAL A 67 1.34 -45.77 1.78
CA VAL A 67 1.58 -45.63 0.34
C VAL A 67 0.29 -45.93 -0.45
N ASP A 68 -0.39 -47.02 -0.15
CA ASP A 68 -1.62 -47.40 -0.85
C ASP A 68 -2.73 -46.36 -0.67
N TYR A 69 -2.79 -45.73 0.51
CA TYR A 69 -3.69 -44.60 0.75
C TYR A 69 -3.32 -43.39 -0.11
N ALA A 70 -2.06 -42.98 -0.08
CA ALA A 70 -1.57 -41.81 -0.84
C ALA A 70 -1.80 -41.97 -2.35
N ILE A 71 -1.54 -43.16 -2.90
CA ILE A 71 -1.79 -43.46 -4.32
C ILE A 71 -3.27 -43.44 -4.66
N LYS A 72 -4.08 -44.11 -3.82
CA LYS A 72 -5.53 -44.21 -4.01
C LYS A 72 -6.20 -42.82 -4.05
N TRP A 73 -5.77 -41.94 -3.18
CA TRP A 73 -6.32 -40.57 -3.07
C TRP A 73 -5.54 -39.51 -3.84
N LYS A 74 -4.47 -39.91 -4.54
CA LYS A 74 -3.57 -39.02 -5.28
C LYS A 74 -3.01 -37.89 -4.40
N ASP A 75 -2.68 -38.23 -3.16
CA ASP A 75 -2.20 -37.32 -2.13
C ASP A 75 -0.69 -37.10 -2.30
N LEU A 76 -0.33 -35.98 -2.95
CA LEU A 76 1.07 -35.62 -3.22
C LEU A 76 1.83 -35.32 -1.92
N SER A 77 1.19 -34.68 -0.95
CA SER A 77 1.83 -34.36 0.32
C SER A 77 2.18 -35.62 1.10
N ALA A 78 1.25 -36.60 1.17
CA ALA A 78 1.50 -37.86 1.84
C ALA A 78 2.64 -38.67 1.20
N ILE A 79 2.77 -38.69 -0.13
CA ILE A 79 3.90 -39.33 -0.82
C ILE A 79 5.21 -38.62 -0.50
N CYS A 80 5.23 -37.29 -0.50
CA CYS A 80 6.43 -36.52 -0.17
C CYS A 80 6.85 -36.69 1.29
N ASP A 81 5.90 -36.86 2.22
CA ASP A 81 6.19 -37.22 3.62
C ASP A 81 6.85 -38.57 3.76
N ILE A 82 6.37 -39.58 3.03
CA ILE A 82 6.99 -40.92 3.00
C ILE A 82 8.42 -40.85 2.47
N ILE A 83 8.64 -40.11 1.38
CA ILE A 83 9.97 -39.87 0.78
C ILE A 83 10.89 -39.20 1.81
N ARG A 84 10.42 -38.18 2.51
CA ARG A 84 11.21 -37.47 3.54
C ARG A 84 11.56 -38.38 4.71
N ASN A 85 10.59 -39.12 5.24
CA ASN A 85 10.77 -39.95 6.41
C ASN A 85 11.77 -41.09 6.18
N ASN A 86 11.95 -41.50 4.91
CA ASN A 86 12.89 -42.52 4.52
C ASN A 86 14.20 -41.98 3.89
N GLY A 87 14.46 -40.67 3.99
CA GLY A 87 15.72 -40.05 3.57
C GLY A 87 15.91 -39.92 2.05
N LEU A 88 14.85 -40.03 1.24
CA LEU A 88 14.87 -40.03 -0.22
C LEU A 88 14.58 -38.64 -0.85
N ILE A 89 14.78 -37.57 -0.08
CA ILE A 89 14.47 -36.21 -0.54
C ILE A 89 15.32 -35.79 -1.73
N ASP A 90 16.59 -36.14 -1.74
CA ASP A 90 17.52 -35.75 -2.81
C ASP A 90 17.11 -36.35 -4.15
N GLU A 91 16.58 -37.58 -4.13
CA GLU A 91 16.05 -38.26 -5.33
C GLU A 91 14.79 -37.54 -5.85
N ARG A 92 13.84 -37.19 -4.91
CA ARG A 92 12.69 -36.37 -5.26
C ARG A 92 13.09 -35.06 -5.93
N ASN A 93 14.04 -34.35 -5.33
CA ASN A 93 14.48 -33.05 -5.81
C ASN A 93 15.15 -33.14 -7.16
N ALA A 94 15.97 -34.16 -7.39
CA ALA A 94 16.60 -34.42 -8.69
C ALA A 94 15.56 -34.69 -9.79
N LEU A 95 14.51 -35.46 -9.48
CA LEU A 95 13.41 -35.73 -10.41
C LEU A 95 12.58 -34.44 -10.68
N PHE A 96 12.34 -33.58 -9.68
CA PHE A 96 11.66 -32.32 -9.90
C PHE A 96 12.46 -31.43 -10.85
N GLU A 97 13.77 -31.33 -10.67
CA GLU A 97 14.63 -30.59 -11.57
C GLU A 97 14.59 -31.18 -13.00
N GLU A 98 14.66 -32.50 -13.16
CA GLU A 98 14.56 -33.15 -14.45
C GLU A 98 13.22 -32.93 -15.14
N TRP A 99 12.12 -32.99 -14.38
CA TRP A 99 10.75 -32.95 -14.95
C TRP A 99 10.22 -31.54 -15.15
N MET A 100 10.64 -30.56 -14.37
CA MET A 100 9.99 -29.25 -14.27
C MET A 100 10.88 -28.05 -14.59
N SER A 101 12.19 -28.27 -14.85
CA SER A 101 13.08 -27.20 -15.29
C SER A 101 13.19 -27.13 -16.81
N GLN A 102 13.73 -26.03 -17.31
CA GLN A 102 13.94 -25.77 -18.73
C GLN A 102 12.68 -26.04 -19.56
N CYS A 103 11.58 -25.52 -19.08
CA CYS A 103 10.29 -25.73 -19.71
C CYS A 103 10.29 -25.21 -21.14
N SER A 104 9.68 -25.98 -22.03
CA SER A 104 9.51 -25.63 -23.43
C SER A 104 8.05 -25.75 -23.85
N TYR A 105 7.65 -24.87 -24.73
CA TYR A 105 6.32 -24.85 -25.31
C TYR A 105 6.40 -24.46 -26.80
N ASP A 106 5.36 -24.71 -27.55
CA ASP A 106 5.26 -24.24 -28.92
C ASP A 106 5.04 -22.72 -28.91
N LYS A 107 5.98 -21.95 -29.48
CA LYS A 107 5.94 -20.48 -29.49
C LYS A 107 4.74 -19.91 -30.24
N ASP A 108 4.19 -20.66 -31.17
CA ASP A 108 2.96 -20.31 -31.89
C ASP A 108 1.70 -20.78 -31.14
N SER A 109 1.86 -21.33 -29.92
CA SER A 109 0.74 -21.75 -29.10
C SER A 109 0.12 -20.61 -28.31
N TYR A 110 -1.02 -20.90 -27.71
CA TYR A 110 -1.80 -19.97 -26.89
C TYR A 110 -1.05 -19.40 -25.66
N TYR A 111 0.08 -19.98 -25.22
CA TYR A 111 0.82 -19.49 -24.08
C TYR A 111 1.35 -18.05 -24.26
N SER A 112 1.72 -17.69 -25.50
CA SER A 112 2.15 -16.32 -25.83
C SER A 112 1.09 -15.26 -25.54
N TYR A 113 -0.19 -15.63 -25.55
CA TYR A 113 -1.32 -14.71 -25.30
C TYR A 113 -1.40 -14.24 -23.83
N LEU A 114 -0.70 -14.92 -22.91
CA LEU A 114 -0.51 -14.41 -21.53
C LEU A 114 0.09 -13.00 -21.54
N LEU A 115 0.92 -12.69 -22.51
CA LEU A 115 1.62 -11.42 -22.65
C LEU A 115 0.72 -10.27 -23.17
N ASN A 116 -0.52 -10.55 -23.58
CA ASN A 116 -1.46 -9.54 -24.06
C ASN A 116 -2.01 -8.67 -22.90
N VAL A 117 -1.77 -9.08 -21.66
CA VAL A 117 -2.21 -8.36 -20.47
C VAL A 117 -0.99 -7.87 -19.70
N ASP A 118 -1.04 -6.63 -19.22
CA ASP A 118 -0.01 -6.05 -18.34
C ASP A 118 -0.26 -6.45 -16.89
N TRP A 119 0.01 -7.72 -16.57
CA TRP A 119 -0.12 -8.24 -15.21
C TRP A 119 0.79 -7.50 -14.25
N LYS A 120 0.26 -7.07 -13.11
CA LYS A 120 1.09 -6.49 -12.03
C LYS A 120 1.70 -7.59 -11.18
N TYR A 121 0.90 -8.58 -10.84
CA TYR A 121 1.31 -9.71 -10.03
C TYR A 121 0.78 -11.00 -10.65
N ILE A 122 1.68 -11.96 -10.79
CA ILE A 122 1.36 -13.35 -11.07
C ILE A 122 1.84 -14.16 -9.87
N PHE A 123 0.91 -14.77 -9.16
CA PHE A 123 1.22 -15.78 -8.15
C PHE A 123 1.14 -17.15 -8.79
N THR A 124 2.08 -18.02 -8.47
CA THR A 124 2.03 -19.40 -8.95
C THR A 124 2.34 -20.40 -7.84
N LEU A 125 1.57 -21.48 -7.84
CA LEU A 125 1.77 -22.65 -6.98
C LEU A 125 2.75 -23.63 -7.65
N ASN A 126 3.10 -23.39 -8.92
CA ASN A 126 3.99 -24.22 -9.68
C ASN A 126 5.45 -23.87 -9.39
N ILE A 127 6.28 -24.89 -9.30
CA ILE A 127 7.74 -24.69 -9.19
C ILE A 127 8.44 -24.57 -10.55
N ASP A 128 7.75 -24.95 -11.64
CA ASP A 128 8.29 -24.92 -13.00
C ASP A 128 8.66 -23.49 -13.45
N ASP A 129 9.49 -23.38 -14.49
CA ASP A 129 9.98 -22.11 -15.04
C ASP A 129 9.27 -21.69 -16.34
N LEU A 130 8.04 -22.19 -16.57
CA LEU A 130 7.30 -21.91 -17.80
C LEU A 130 6.94 -20.42 -17.97
N VAL A 131 6.49 -19.77 -16.90
CA VAL A 131 6.11 -18.35 -16.96
C VAL A 131 7.33 -17.49 -17.30
N GLU A 132 8.48 -17.81 -16.72
CA GLU A 132 9.75 -17.15 -17.00
C GLU A 132 10.11 -17.25 -18.49
N HIS A 133 9.99 -18.45 -19.07
CA HIS A 133 10.27 -18.66 -20.50
C HIS A 133 9.27 -17.93 -21.41
N ILE A 134 7.99 -17.88 -21.06
CA ILE A 134 6.99 -17.12 -21.81
C ILE A 134 7.36 -15.63 -21.87
N PHE A 135 7.75 -15.05 -20.75
CA PHE A 135 8.11 -13.64 -20.67
C PHE A 135 9.42 -13.34 -21.40
N ASP A 136 10.41 -14.22 -21.26
CA ASP A 136 11.72 -14.11 -21.94
C ASP A 136 11.56 -14.18 -23.46
N ASP A 137 10.82 -15.15 -23.97
CA ASP A 137 10.51 -15.30 -25.39
C ASP A 137 9.75 -14.10 -25.97
N GLY A 138 8.87 -13.51 -25.17
CA GLY A 138 8.13 -12.30 -25.54
C GLY A 138 8.89 -10.99 -25.37
N GLY A 139 10.12 -11.01 -24.88
CA GLY A 139 10.94 -9.83 -24.63
C GLY A 139 10.37 -8.89 -23.56
N LYS A 140 9.51 -9.40 -22.67
CA LYS A 140 8.94 -8.64 -21.54
C LYS A 140 9.72 -8.93 -20.27
N ASN A 141 9.96 -7.89 -19.49
CA ASN A 141 10.63 -8.03 -18.21
C ASN A 141 9.73 -8.72 -17.19
N LEU A 142 10.30 -9.66 -16.45
CA LEU A 142 9.65 -10.37 -15.36
C LEU A 142 10.52 -10.27 -14.10
N LEU A 143 9.98 -9.71 -13.04
CA LEU A 143 10.66 -9.66 -11.75
C LEU A 143 10.25 -10.87 -10.91
N ILE A 144 11.16 -11.82 -10.77
CA ILE A 144 10.91 -13.01 -9.94
C ILE A 144 11.15 -12.64 -8.48
N TRP A 145 10.13 -12.74 -7.66
CA TRP A 145 10.26 -12.58 -6.23
C TRP A 145 10.87 -13.84 -5.61
N LYS A 146 12.14 -13.70 -5.24
CA LYS A 146 12.88 -14.72 -4.50
C LYS A 146 12.56 -14.61 -3.01
N ILE A 147 12.85 -15.66 -2.25
CA ILE A 147 12.59 -15.86 -0.81
C ILE A 147 13.10 -14.73 0.10
N SER A 148 13.83 -13.78 -0.43
CA SER A 148 14.28 -12.59 0.28
C SER A 148 13.77 -11.34 -0.42
N PRO A 149 12.99 -10.48 0.23
CA PRO A 149 12.45 -9.27 -0.36
C PRO A 149 13.48 -8.15 -0.58
N LYS A 150 14.77 -8.46 -0.74
CA LYS A 150 15.84 -7.47 -0.91
C LYS A 150 15.69 -6.51 -2.10
N SER A 151 14.70 -6.73 -2.96
CA SER A 151 14.47 -5.93 -4.16
C SER A 151 13.00 -5.52 -4.34
N TYR A 152 12.23 -5.45 -3.25
CA TYR A 152 10.83 -5.05 -3.34
C TYR A 152 10.70 -3.59 -3.73
N VAL A 153 10.09 -3.34 -4.87
CA VAL A 153 9.59 -2.03 -5.30
C VAL A 153 8.07 -2.10 -5.20
N ASP A 154 7.45 -1.22 -4.45
CA ASP A 154 5.99 -1.19 -4.20
C ASP A 154 5.13 -1.09 -5.47
N ALA A 155 5.77 -0.80 -6.59
CA ALA A 155 5.15 -0.88 -7.90
C ALA A 155 6.21 -1.18 -8.93
N PRO A 156 6.39 -2.43 -9.24
CA PRO A 156 7.31 -2.79 -10.30
C PRO A 156 6.85 -2.17 -11.61
N LYS A 157 7.81 -1.65 -12.34
CA LYS A 157 7.64 -1.26 -13.73
C LYS A 157 7.27 -2.50 -14.56
N ASP A 158 7.69 -3.65 -14.08
CA ASP A 158 7.60 -4.95 -14.71
C ASP A 158 6.62 -5.87 -13.96
N THR A 159 6.14 -6.91 -14.61
CA THR A 159 5.32 -7.94 -13.95
C THR A 159 6.11 -8.64 -12.84
N VAL A 160 5.49 -8.82 -11.68
CA VAL A 160 6.07 -9.57 -10.56
C VAL A 160 5.55 -10.99 -10.55
N LEU A 161 6.44 -11.96 -10.61
CA LEU A 161 6.14 -13.39 -10.43
C LEU A 161 6.50 -13.81 -8.99
N VAL A 162 5.51 -14.33 -8.27
CA VAL A 162 5.66 -14.87 -6.90
C VAL A 162 5.44 -16.37 -6.93
N LYS A 163 6.51 -17.15 -6.75
CA LYS A 163 6.46 -18.63 -6.74
C LYS A 163 6.24 -19.12 -5.31
N MET A 164 4.98 -19.37 -4.96
CA MET A 164 4.57 -19.64 -3.57
C MET A 164 5.08 -21.01 -3.06
N HIS A 165 5.09 -22.04 -3.90
CA HIS A 165 5.56 -23.37 -3.51
C HIS A 165 7.01 -23.67 -3.89
N GLY A 166 7.76 -22.60 -4.23
CA GLY A 166 9.19 -22.71 -4.50
C GLY A 166 9.56 -22.54 -5.97
N ASP A 167 10.84 -22.63 -6.24
CA ASP A 167 11.44 -22.38 -7.55
C ASP A 167 12.31 -23.58 -7.97
N VAL A 168 12.06 -24.12 -9.14
CA VAL A 168 12.80 -25.29 -9.66
C VAL A 168 14.32 -25.00 -9.65
N GLY A 169 15.11 -26.00 -9.26
CA GLY A 169 16.55 -25.83 -9.05
C GLY A 169 16.94 -25.20 -7.70
N LYS A 170 15.97 -24.92 -6.83
CA LYS A 170 16.17 -24.41 -5.45
C LYS A 170 15.41 -25.28 -4.44
N PRO A 171 15.91 -26.47 -4.13
CA PRO A 171 15.20 -27.44 -3.28
C PRO A 171 14.81 -26.93 -1.89
N ASP A 172 15.57 -25.99 -1.32
CA ASP A 172 15.28 -25.39 -0.03
C ASP A 172 13.98 -24.55 -0.02
N THR A 173 13.43 -24.29 -1.19
CA THR A 173 12.21 -23.48 -1.35
C THR A 173 10.95 -24.29 -1.58
N TYR A 174 11.07 -25.60 -1.74
CA TYR A 174 9.96 -26.47 -2.09
C TYR A 174 8.95 -26.62 -0.95
N VAL A 175 7.66 -26.70 -1.34
CA VAL A 175 6.53 -26.86 -0.42
C VAL A 175 5.64 -27.99 -0.93
N PHE A 176 5.96 -29.22 -0.54
CA PHE A 176 5.27 -30.43 -0.97
C PHE A 176 4.94 -31.40 0.17
N ASP A 177 5.71 -31.46 1.24
CA ASP A 177 5.45 -32.30 2.39
C ASP A 177 4.94 -31.51 3.60
N GLU A 178 4.39 -32.20 4.61
CA GLU A 178 3.77 -31.55 5.76
C GLU A 178 4.73 -30.63 6.53
N LYS A 179 6.02 -30.96 6.59
CA LYS A 179 7.02 -30.11 7.25
C LYS A 179 7.28 -28.84 6.45
N GLU A 180 7.36 -28.95 5.13
CA GLU A 180 7.53 -27.82 4.21
C GLU A 180 6.29 -26.91 4.27
N TYR A 181 5.08 -27.48 4.24
CA TYR A 181 3.83 -26.73 4.41
C TYR A 181 3.74 -26.02 5.77
N ARG A 182 4.11 -26.68 6.86
CA ARG A 182 4.14 -26.04 8.19
C ARG A 182 5.10 -24.88 8.27
N ASN A 183 6.27 -25.00 7.67
CA ASN A 183 7.25 -23.93 7.60
C ASN A 183 6.73 -22.77 6.74
N PHE A 184 6.12 -23.07 5.60
CA PHE A 184 5.57 -22.10 4.68
C PHE A 184 4.34 -21.38 5.25
N SER A 185 3.44 -22.10 5.90
CA SER A 185 2.23 -21.55 6.55
C SER A 185 2.52 -20.87 7.89
N SER A 186 3.80 -20.77 8.30
CA SER A 186 4.13 -20.05 9.52
C SER A 186 3.65 -18.59 9.44
N LYS A 187 3.33 -18.01 10.61
CA LYS A 187 2.76 -16.65 10.71
C LYS A 187 3.59 -15.55 10.01
N ASP A 188 4.84 -15.86 9.68
CA ASP A 188 5.83 -14.93 9.15
C ASP A 188 6.06 -15.04 7.64
N ASN A 189 5.20 -15.79 6.91
CA ASN A 189 5.36 -15.91 5.47
C ASN A 189 4.80 -14.68 4.73
N TRP A 190 5.72 -13.84 4.26
CA TRP A 190 5.40 -12.61 3.55
C TRP A 190 4.69 -12.86 2.19
N MET A 191 4.93 -13.99 1.51
CA MET A 191 4.29 -14.30 0.22
C MET A 191 2.79 -14.54 0.41
N LEU A 192 2.42 -15.34 1.42
CA LEU A 192 1.02 -15.58 1.77
C LEU A 192 0.33 -14.29 2.23
N ARG A 193 1.02 -13.46 3.04
CA ARG A 193 0.48 -12.15 3.45
C ARG A 193 0.27 -11.25 2.25
N LYS A 194 1.27 -11.12 1.36
CA LYS A 194 1.13 -10.29 0.16
C LYS A 194 0.00 -10.78 -0.76
N PHE A 195 -0.14 -12.10 -0.91
CA PHE A 195 -1.27 -12.66 -1.64
C PHE A 195 -2.60 -12.28 -0.98
N ALA A 196 -2.72 -12.47 0.34
CA ALA A 196 -3.92 -12.09 1.09
C ALA A 196 -4.22 -10.59 0.99
N ASP A 197 -3.19 -9.73 1.07
CA ASP A 197 -3.29 -8.28 0.89
C ASP A 197 -3.89 -7.89 -0.46
N LEU A 198 -3.39 -8.51 -1.51
CA LEU A 198 -3.84 -8.23 -2.87
C LEU A 198 -5.20 -8.85 -3.14
N TYR A 199 -5.49 -10.01 -2.54
CA TYR A 199 -6.77 -10.69 -2.67
C TYR A 199 -7.95 -9.85 -2.18
N VAL A 200 -7.77 -9.03 -1.14
CA VAL A 200 -8.82 -8.15 -0.62
C VAL A 200 -8.85 -6.77 -1.26
N SER A 201 -7.87 -6.44 -2.08
CA SER A 201 -7.70 -5.10 -2.66
C SER A 201 -7.72 -5.07 -4.19
N HIS A 202 -7.85 -6.23 -4.84
CA HIS A 202 -7.86 -6.37 -6.30
C HIS A 202 -8.85 -7.45 -6.74
N ASP A 203 -9.27 -7.35 -7.98
CA ASP A 203 -9.90 -8.48 -8.66
C ASP A 203 -8.87 -9.60 -8.85
N VAL A 204 -9.32 -10.85 -8.74
CA VAL A 204 -8.43 -12.03 -8.79
C VAL A 204 -8.90 -13.00 -9.85
N ILE A 205 -7.99 -13.41 -10.73
CA ILE A 205 -8.21 -14.47 -11.70
C ILE A 205 -7.45 -15.73 -11.25
N ILE A 206 -8.17 -16.82 -11.04
CA ILE A 206 -7.65 -18.10 -10.56
C ILE A 206 -7.72 -19.10 -11.71
N LEU A 207 -6.57 -19.58 -12.17
CA LEU A 207 -6.44 -20.40 -13.37
C LEU A 207 -5.58 -21.65 -13.12
N GLY A 208 -6.08 -22.80 -13.53
CA GLY A 208 -5.29 -24.04 -13.53
C GLY A 208 -5.06 -24.68 -12.15
N THR A 209 -5.77 -24.26 -11.11
CA THR A 209 -5.81 -24.90 -9.81
C THR A 209 -7.23 -25.30 -9.44
N GLN A 210 -7.39 -26.21 -8.48
CA GLN A 210 -8.69 -26.49 -7.85
C GLN A 210 -8.94 -25.58 -6.63
N PHE A 211 -7.96 -24.76 -6.28
CA PHE A 211 -8.03 -23.82 -5.16
C PHE A 211 -8.34 -24.51 -3.82
N GLN A 212 -7.68 -25.64 -3.59
CA GLN A 212 -7.84 -26.48 -2.39
C GLN A 212 -6.56 -26.53 -1.55
N GLU A 213 -5.60 -25.68 -1.84
CA GLU A 213 -4.33 -25.60 -1.14
C GLU A 213 -4.52 -25.05 0.28
N ARG A 214 -4.13 -25.86 1.27
CA ARG A 214 -4.36 -25.60 2.70
C ARG A 214 -3.71 -24.30 3.19
N ASP A 215 -2.57 -23.94 2.66
CA ASP A 215 -1.85 -22.72 3.01
C ASP A 215 -2.56 -21.45 2.51
N ILE A 216 -3.14 -21.52 1.32
CA ILE A 216 -4.02 -20.45 0.79
C ILE A 216 -5.30 -20.38 1.61
N GLU A 217 -5.91 -21.53 1.92
CA GLU A 217 -7.10 -21.62 2.78
C GLU A 217 -6.86 -20.89 4.10
N ILE A 218 -5.78 -21.20 4.81
CA ILE A 218 -5.43 -20.57 6.09
C ILE A 218 -5.16 -19.06 5.92
N ALA A 219 -4.52 -18.64 4.82
CA ALA A 219 -4.26 -17.23 4.56
C ALA A 219 -5.56 -16.45 4.32
N LEU A 220 -6.50 -17.04 3.58
CA LEU A 220 -7.77 -16.42 3.25
C LEU A 220 -8.79 -16.50 4.38
N GLU A 221 -8.81 -17.59 5.17
CA GLU A 221 -9.66 -17.70 6.37
C GLU A 221 -9.43 -16.51 7.30
N LYS A 222 -8.18 -16.16 7.57
CA LYS A 222 -7.85 -14.99 8.38
C LYS A 222 -8.46 -13.71 7.82
N VAL A 223 -8.44 -13.54 6.50
CA VAL A 223 -9.00 -12.36 5.83
C VAL A 223 -10.53 -12.36 5.91
N PHE A 224 -11.16 -13.54 5.75
CA PHE A 224 -12.63 -13.67 5.78
C PHE A 224 -13.22 -13.62 7.19
N ASP A 225 -12.51 -14.12 8.21
CA ASP A 225 -12.92 -14.03 9.61
C ASP A 225 -13.02 -12.57 10.09
N PHE A 226 -12.25 -11.66 9.47
CA PHE A 226 -12.33 -10.22 9.70
C PHE A 226 -13.45 -9.50 8.93
N GLY A 227 -14.32 -10.25 8.26
CA GLY A 227 -15.55 -9.73 7.65
C GLY A 227 -15.30 -8.68 6.58
N CYS A 228 -14.25 -8.86 5.78
CA CYS A 228 -14.05 -8.07 4.58
C CYS A 228 -15.21 -8.32 3.63
N ASP A 229 -16.24 -7.49 3.69
CA ASP A 229 -17.28 -7.44 2.66
C ASP A 229 -16.65 -6.81 1.40
N ASN A 230 -16.08 -7.68 0.56
CA ASN A 230 -15.40 -7.30 -0.67
C ASN A 230 -16.39 -7.12 -1.83
N SER A 231 -17.54 -6.49 -1.58
CA SER A 231 -18.56 -6.23 -2.58
C SER A 231 -18.05 -5.43 -3.80
N ASN A 232 -16.85 -4.85 -3.71
CA ASN A 232 -16.24 -4.04 -4.78
C ASN A 232 -15.27 -4.81 -5.68
N PHE A 233 -14.85 -6.03 -5.31
CA PHE A 233 -13.90 -6.83 -6.08
C PHE A 233 -14.53 -8.12 -6.55
N HIS A 234 -14.04 -8.63 -7.70
CA HIS A 234 -14.54 -9.82 -8.35
C HIS A 234 -13.48 -10.92 -8.36
N TYR A 235 -13.91 -12.16 -8.17
CA TYR A 235 -13.06 -13.34 -8.15
C TYR A 235 -13.49 -14.28 -9.26
N TYR A 236 -12.61 -14.49 -10.23
CA TYR A 236 -12.90 -15.31 -11.42
C TYR A 236 -12.17 -16.64 -11.30
N PHE A 237 -12.93 -17.70 -11.10
CA PHE A 237 -12.39 -19.06 -11.08
C PHE A 237 -12.56 -19.68 -12.46
N ILE A 238 -11.44 -19.93 -13.14
CA ILE A 238 -11.41 -20.47 -14.50
C ILE A 238 -10.98 -21.92 -14.45
N SER A 239 -11.95 -22.83 -14.58
CA SER A 239 -11.73 -24.28 -14.51
C SER A 239 -12.83 -24.99 -15.28
N PRO A 240 -12.51 -26.06 -16.06
CA PRO A 240 -13.53 -26.86 -16.76
C PRO A 240 -14.35 -27.74 -15.80
N GLY A 241 -13.85 -28.00 -14.58
CA GLY A 241 -14.48 -28.84 -13.59
C GLY A 241 -15.55 -28.14 -12.76
N SER A 242 -16.24 -28.90 -11.88
CA SER A 242 -17.06 -28.35 -10.82
C SER A 242 -16.20 -27.82 -9.68
N PHE A 243 -16.72 -26.85 -8.98
CA PHE A 243 -16.05 -26.29 -7.79
C PHE A 243 -16.48 -27.13 -6.57
N GLU A 244 -15.64 -28.08 -6.17
CA GLU A 244 -15.88 -28.96 -5.04
C GLU A 244 -14.80 -28.77 -3.99
N GLY A 245 -15.16 -28.21 -2.83
CA GLY A 245 -14.27 -28.06 -1.68
C GLY A 245 -14.76 -27.02 -0.68
N LYS A 246 -14.35 -27.13 0.59
CA LYS A 246 -14.81 -26.24 1.66
C LYS A 246 -14.46 -24.76 1.43
N VAL A 247 -13.24 -24.47 0.94
CA VAL A 247 -12.81 -23.10 0.62
C VAL A 247 -13.65 -22.53 -0.50
N GLY A 248 -13.91 -23.31 -1.54
CA GLY A 248 -14.76 -22.91 -2.64
C GLY A 248 -16.16 -22.50 -2.25
N ASP A 249 -16.82 -23.32 -1.41
CA ASP A 249 -18.18 -23.05 -0.95
C ASP A 249 -18.27 -21.79 -0.09
N GLU A 250 -17.27 -21.50 0.70
CA GLU A 250 -17.25 -20.33 1.58
C GLU A 250 -16.90 -19.05 0.82
N ILE A 251 -15.93 -19.10 -0.08
CA ILE A 251 -15.58 -18.01 -1.00
C ILE A 251 -16.76 -17.68 -1.92
N ALA A 252 -17.40 -18.72 -2.50
CA ALA A 252 -18.54 -18.52 -3.37
C ALA A 252 -19.76 -17.89 -2.65
N ARG A 253 -19.89 -18.09 -1.34
CA ARG A 253 -20.96 -17.48 -0.54
C ARG A 253 -20.69 -16.05 -0.10
N LYS A 254 -19.42 -15.65 0.04
CA LYS A 254 -19.02 -14.37 0.66
C LYS A 254 -18.62 -13.29 -0.33
N ALA A 255 -18.45 -13.58 -1.62
CA ALA A 255 -17.86 -12.64 -2.58
C ALA A 255 -18.60 -12.62 -3.94
N ASN A 256 -18.29 -11.62 -4.76
CA ASN A 256 -18.61 -11.57 -6.18
C ASN A 256 -17.76 -12.62 -6.92
N PHE A 257 -18.13 -13.89 -6.74
CA PHE A 257 -17.41 -15.03 -7.25
C PHE A 257 -18.05 -15.52 -8.55
N HIS A 258 -17.22 -15.67 -9.58
CA HIS A 258 -17.63 -16.05 -10.93
C HIS A 258 -16.92 -17.32 -11.36
N HIS A 259 -17.66 -18.40 -11.60
CA HIS A 259 -17.09 -19.64 -12.14
C HIS A 259 -17.27 -19.70 -13.65
N ILE A 260 -16.16 -19.59 -14.37
CA ILE A 260 -16.14 -19.66 -15.84
C ILE A 260 -15.59 -21.02 -16.25
N LYS A 261 -16.41 -21.85 -16.88
CA LYS A 261 -16.07 -23.23 -17.24
C LYS A 261 -15.20 -23.32 -18.48
N TRP A 262 -13.97 -22.76 -18.39
CA TRP A 262 -12.99 -22.78 -19.44
C TRP A 262 -11.74 -23.58 -19.06
N THR A 263 -11.06 -24.10 -20.08
CA THR A 263 -9.69 -24.61 -19.96
C THR A 263 -8.70 -23.45 -19.94
N THR A 264 -7.46 -23.69 -19.54
CA THR A 264 -6.37 -22.72 -19.67
C THR A 264 -6.23 -22.20 -21.11
N LYS A 265 -6.32 -23.10 -22.09
CA LYS A 265 -6.29 -22.75 -23.50
C LYS A 265 -7.41 -21.78 -23.88
N ALA A 266 -8.65 -22.10 -23.53
CA ALA A 266 -9.80 -21.26 -23.84
C ALA A 266 -9.69 -19.86 -23.20
N PHE A 267 -9.15 -19.76 -21.99
CA PHE A 267 -8.91 -18.47 -21.36
C PHE A 267 -7.82 -17.66 -22.08
N LEU A 268 -6.71 -18.28 -22.44
CA LEU A 268 -5.64 -17.58 -23.14
C LEU A 268 -6.04 -17.18 -24.55
N GLU A 269 -6.81 -18.03 -25.28
CA GLU A 269 -7.42 -17.66 -26.57
C GLU A 269 -8.43 -16.51 -26.42
N PHE A 270 -9.14 -16.42 -25.29
CA PHE A 270 -9.99 -15.25 -25.00
C PHE A 270 -9.14 -13.98 -24.82
N LEU A 271 -7.97 -14.05 -24.19
CA LEU A 271 -7.06 -12.91 -24.09
C LEU A 271 -6.60 -12.41 -25.46
N GLU A 272 -6.42 -13.30 -26.44
CA GLU A 272 -6.04 -12.92 -27.80
C GLU A 272 -7.20 -12.31 -28.57
N ASN A 273 -8.38 -12.93 -28.50
CA ASN A 273 -9.49 -12.60 -29.39
C ASN A 273 -10.37 -11.46 -28.87
N GLU A 274 -10.48 -11.33 -27.55
CA GLU A 274 -11.49 -10.47 -26.93
C GLU A 274 -10.90 -9.31 -26.13
N ILE A 275 -9.64 -9.43 -25.66
CA ILE A 275 -9.01 -8.36 -24.89
C ILE A 275 -8.36 -7.38 -25.86
N SER A 276 -8.90 -6.19 -25.89
CA SER A 276 -8.31 -5.09 -26.66
C SER A 276 -6.95 -4.73 -26.05
N GLN A 277 -5.90 -4.75 -26.84
CA GLN A 277 -4.63 -4.15 -26.40
C GLN A 277 -4.93 -2.68 -26.02
N PRO A 278 -4.43 -2.17 -24.89
CA PRO A 278 -4.72 -0.81 -24.48
C PRO A 278 -4.22 0.17 -25.57
N GLN A 279 -5.10 0.48 -26.52
CA GLN A 279 -4.82 1.44 -27.59
C GLN A 279 -4.85 2.86 -27.03
N ASP A 280 -5.50 3.08 -25.88
CA ASP A 280 -5.63 4.39 -25.26
C ASP A 280 -4.73 4.50 -24.03
N ALA A 281 -3.78 5.42 -24.10
CA ALA A 281 -2.89 5.74 -22.97
C ALA A 281 -3.67 6.18 -21.71
N ILE A 282 -4.88 6.72 -21.88
CA ILE A 282 -5.76 7.12 -20.76
C ILE A 282 -6.28 5.86 -20.03
N GLN A 283 -6.74 4.87 -20.79
CA GLN A 283 -7.24 3.62 -20.20
C GLN A 283 -6.12 2.89 -19.41
N SER A 284 -4.91 2.88 -19.97
CA SER A 284 -3.73 2.30 -19.30
C SER A 284 -3.40 2.98 -17.97
N ILE A 285 -3.52 4.31 -17.87
CA ILE A 285 -3.26 5.03 -16.61
C ILE A 285 -4.39 4.84 -15.59
N CYS A 286 -5.63 4.75 -16.07
CA CYS A 286 -6.80 4.53 -15.20
C CYS A 286 -6.81 3.13 -14.57
N SER A 287 -6.44 2.10 -15.31
CA SER A 287 -6.34 0.73 -14.79
C SER A 287 -5.32 0.59 -13.64
N GLN A 288 -4.44 1.58 -13.51
CA GLN A 288 -3.42 1.63 -12.47
C GLN A 288 -3.79 2.49 -11.24
N GLY A 289 -5.06 2.91 -11.15
CA GLY A 289 -5.60 3.61 -9.98
C GLY A 289 -5.49 5.14 -10.03
N ILE A 290 -5.13 5.74 -11.17
CA ILE A 290 -5.21 7.19 -11.41
C ILE A 290 -6.57 7.48 -12.05
N ALA A 291 -7.38 8.32 -11.44
CA ALA A 291 -8.69 8.63 -11.99
C ALA A 291 -8.58 9.68 -13.11
N PHE A 292 -9.11 9.36 -14.28
CA PHE A 292 -9.29 10.32 -15.36
C PHE A 292 -10.53 11.16 -15.08
N TRP A 293 -10.35 12.46 -14.96
CA TRP A 293 -11.40 13.39 -14.60
C TRP A 293 -12.02 13.97 -15.87
N ASN A 294 -13.19 13.50 -16.29
CA ASN A 294 -13.85 14.00 -17.48
C ASN A 294 -15.36 14.13 -17.28
N LYS A 295 -16.03 14.84 -18.19
CA LYS A 295 -17.46 15.11 -18.12
C LYS A 295 -18.32 13.88 -18.46
N GLU A 296 -17.80 12.95 -19.26
CA GLU A 296 -18.53 11.76 -19.72
C GLU A 296 -18.74 10.76 -18.60
N LEU A 297 -17.77 10.61 -17.71
CA LEU A 297 -17.90 9.80 -16.50
C LEU A 297 -19.04 10.26 -15.59
N VAL A 298 -19.41 11.54 -15.64
CA VAL A 298 -20.47 12.11 -14.81
C VAL A 298 -21.83 11.97 -15.48
N SER A 299 -21.91 12.07 -16.80
CA SER A 299 -23.18 11.98 -17.54
C SER A 299 -23.80 10.57 -17.48
N ALA A 300 -23.00 9.55 -17.27
CA ALA A 300 -23.44 8.16 -17.08
C ALA A 300 -24.04 7.87 -15.69
N GLN A 301 -23.80 8.76 -14.70
CA GLN A 301 -24.31 8.60 -13.34
C GLN A 301 -25.66 9.30 -13.19
N SER A 302 -26.68 8.59 -12.71
CA SER A 302 -27.99 9.19 -12.42
C SER A 302 -27.84 10.35 -11.44
N LYS A 303 -28.53 11.48 -11.71
CA LYS A 303 -28.64 12.61 -10.78
C LYS A 303 -29.38 12.17 -9.51
N ARG A 304 -28.64 11.60 -8.56
CA ARG A 304 -29.15 11.41 -7.19
C ARG A 304 -28.80 12.66 -6.41
N GLU A 305 -29.79 13.30 -5.78
CA GLU A 305 -29.53 14.28 -4.73
C GLU A 305 -28.80 13.56 -3.58
N ASN A 306 -27.51 13.78 -3.52
CA ASN A 306 -26.67 13.14 -2.53
C ASN A 306 -26.13 14.22 -1.57
N LEU A 307 -26.87 14.42 -0.51
CA LEU A 307 -26.54 15.39 0.54
C LEU A 307 -25.37 14.95 1.42
N ASP A 308 -24.90 13.70 1.24
CA ASP A 308 -23.84 13.07 2.04
C ASP A 308 -22.50 13.82 1.94
N LEU A 309 -22.28 14.62 0.88
CA LEU A 309 -21.10 15.49 0.78
C LEU A 309 -20.97 16.42 2.01
N TYR A 310 -22.11 16.94 2.49
CA TYR A 310 -22.15 17.84 3.65
C TYR A 310 -22.06 17.09 4.99
N TYR A 311 -22.19 15.75 4.95
CA TYR A 311 -21.97 14.85 6.09
C TYR A 311 -20.56 14.24 6.10
N GLY A 312 -19.66 14.75 5.25
CA GLY A 312 -18.26 14.31 5.22
C GLY A 312 -17.94 13.15 4.28
N ARG A 313 -18.87 12.76 3.38
CA ARG A 313 -18.53 11.83 2.28
C ARG A 313 -17.41 12.42 1.43
N PRO A 314 -16.45 11.60 0.96
CA PRO A 314 -15.47 12.03 -0.03
C PRO A 314 -16.14 12.63 -1.26
N SER A 315 -15.61 13.75 -1.75
CA SER A 315 -16.14 14.40 -2.96
C SER A 315 -15.85 13.58 -4.21
N GLU A 316 -16.85 13.47 -5.08
CA GLU A 316 -16.83 12.76 -6.36
C GLU A 316 -16.91 13.74 -7.54
N PRO A 317 -16.56 13.31 -8.78
CA PRO A 317 -16.65 14.19 -9.96
C PRO A 317 -18.01 14.88 -10.12
N ARG A 318 -19.10 14.16 -9.90
CA ARG A 318 -20.46 14.68 -10.00
C ARG A 318 -20.73 15.90 -9.12
N ASP A 319 -20.15 15.95 -7.91
CA ASP A 319 -20.38 17.06 -6.98
C ASP A 319 -19.91 18.39 -7.56
N PHE A 320 -18.90 18.37 -8.40
CA PHE A 320 -18.35 19.54 -9.07
C PHE A 320 -19.09 19.91 -10.36
N TYR A 321 -19.50 18.91 -11.13
CA TYR A 321 -20.30 19.15 -12.34
C TYR A 321 -21.70 19.63 -12.04
N TYR A 322 -22.31 19.18 -10.93
CA TYR A 322 -23.60 19.69 -10.46
C TYR A 322 -23.48 20.89 -9.51
N ALA A 323 -22.26 21.41 -9.34
CA ALA A 323 -21.95 22.53 -8.46
C ALA A 323 -22.48 22.34 -7.02
N ASP A 324 -22.33 21.12 -6.47
CA ASP A 324 -22.74 20.81 -5.09
C ASP A 324 -21.67 21.20 -4.08
N ASP A 325 -20.43 21.47 -4.51
CA ASP A 325 -19.35 21.92 -3.66
C ASP A 325 -19.49 23.39 -3.18
N ILE A 326 -18.83 23.71 -2.08
CA ILE A 326 -18.77 25.07 -1.54
C ILE A 326 -17.76 25.89 -2.35
N VAL A 327 -18.24 26.93 -3.01
CA VAL A 327 -17.45 27.74 -3.93
C VAL A 327 -16.46 28.63 -3.16
N ARG A 328 -15.17 28.56 -3.51
CA ARG A 328 -14.09 29.46 -3.07
C ARG A 328 -13.69 30.34 -4.24
N LYS A 329 -14.51 31.36 -4.53
CA LYS A 329 -14.43 32.16 -5.76
C LYS A 329 -13.05 32.75 -6.00
N LYS A 330 -12.43 33.35 -4.97
CA LYS A 330 -11.11 33.97 -5.07
C LYS A 330 -10.04 32.96 -5.51
N GLU A 331 -10.00 31.81 -4.86
CA GLU A 331 -9.03 30.76 -5.16
C GLU A 331 -9.29 30.14 -6.53
N GLN A 332 -10.56 29.99 -6.92
CA GLN A 332 -10.93 29.51 -8.26
C GLN A 332 -10.47 30.47 -9.36
N ASP A 333 -10.73 31.78 -9.20
CA ASP A 333 -10.28 32.80 -10.17
C ASP A 333 -8.75 32.82 -10.35
N GLN A 334 -8.00 32.58 -9.27
CA GLN A 334 -6.54 32.45 -9.31
C GLN A 334 -6.11 31.20 -10.10
N ILE A 335 -6.78 30.07 -9.88
CA ILE A 335 -6.50 28.82 -10.62
C ILE A 335 -6.81 28.99 -12.09
N GLU A 336 -7.97 29.52 -12.45
CA GLU A 336 -8.38 29.76 -13.85
C GLU A 336 -7.37 30.66 -14.57
N GLY A 337 -6.95 31.74 -13.91
CA GLY A 337 -5.94 32.63 -14.44
C GLY A 337 -4.58 31.96 -14.64
N PHE A 338 -4.18 31.09 -13.71
CA PHE A 338 -2.93 30.35 -13.80
C PHE A 338 -2.94 29.33 -14.95
N LEU A 339 -4.02 28.55 -15.10
CA LEU A 339 -4.21 27.56 -16.17
C LEU A 339 -4.22 28.23 -17.55
N SER A 340 -4.81 29.43 -17.66
CA SER A 340 -4.88 30.19 -18.92
C SER A 340 -3.53 30.74 -19.34
N ASN A 341 -2.75 31.28 -18.39
CA ASN A 341 -1.56 32.10 -18.67
C ASN A 341 -0.25 31.30 -18.72
N ASN A 342 -0.22 30.05 -18.23
CA ASN A 342 0.99 29.25 -18.15
C ASN A 342 0.94 28.03 -19.05
N THR A 343 2.09 27.67 -19.64
CA THR A 343 2.26 26.41 -20.40
C THR A 343 2.75 25.28 -19.55
N TYR A 344 3.41 25.56 -18.44
CA TYR A 344 3.82 24.58 -17.43
C TYR A 344 3.87 25.26 -16.05
N GLY A 345 3.86 24.47 -14.99
CA GLY A 345 4.02 24.98 -13.65
C GLY A 345 3.28 24.17 -12.59
N TYR A 346 3.21 24.77 -11.41
CA TYR A 346 2.68 24.11 -10.22
C TYR A 346 1.61 24.97 -9.56
N ILE A 347 0.56 24.29 -9.07
CA ILE A 347 -0.44 24.88 -8.19
C ILE A 347 -0.34 24.12 -6.85
N GLU A 348 0.11 24.80 -5.81
CA GLU A 348 0.26 24.21 -4.48
C GLU A 348 -0.87 24.65 -3.57
N ILE A 349 -1.74 23.71 -3.15
CA ILE A 349 -2.87 23.95 -2.24
C ILE A 349 -2.46 23.46 -0.85
N LYS A 350 -2.21 24.40 0.05
CA LYS A 350 -1.73 24.15 1.41
C LYS A 350 -2.79 24.41 2.46
N GLY A 351 -2.70 23.72 3.57
CA GLY A 351 -3.46 24.03 4.77
C GLY A 351 -3.68 22.82 5.66
N LYS A 352 -4.26 23.06 6.83
CA LYS A 352 -4.60 21.97 7.76
C LYS A 352 -5.54 20.93 7.11
N PRO A 353 -5.60 19.73 7.65
CA PRO A 353 -6.64 18.77 7.28
C PRO A 353 -8.04 19.42 7.37
N TYR A 354 -8.97 18.98 6.52
CA TYR A 354 -10.43 19.28 6.52
C TYR A 354 -10.88 20.71 6.19
N ILE A 355 -10.01 21.59 5.79
CA ILE A 355 -10.40 22.94 5.33
C ILE A 355 -10.85 22.98 3.87
N GLY A 356 -10.98 21.81 3.21
CA GLY A 356 -11.46 21.69 1.83
C GLY A 356 -10.40 21.75 0.75
N LYS A 357 -9.12 21.39 1.05
CA LYS A 357 -8.02 21.32 0.04
C LYS A 357 -8.36 20.41 -1.13
N THR A 358 -8.71 19.16 -0.83
CA THR A 358 -9.06 18.15 -1.83
C THR A 358 -10.25 18.59 -2.69
N CYS A 359 -11.26 19.21 -2.07
CA CYS A 359 -12.40 19.77 -2.83
C CYS A 359 -11.95 20.86 -3.80
N LEU A 360 -11.09 21.81 -3.35
CA LEU A 360 -10.56 22.83 -4.23
C LEU A 360 -9.69 22.26 -5.35
N ALA A 361 -8.86 21.26 -5.06
CA ALA A 361 -8.04 20.57 -6.06
C ALA A 361 -8.91 19.87 -7.13
N LYS A 362 -9.94 19.16 -6.71
CA LYS A 362 -10.89 18.51 -7.63
C LYS A 362 -11.72 19.54 -8.42
N ARG A 363 -12.07 20.68 -7.81
CA ARG A 363 -12.64 21.82 -8.55
C ARG A 363 -11.67 22.34 -9.61
N ALA A 364 -10.38 22.43 -9.29
CA ALA A 364 -9.34 22.85 -10.25
C ALA A 364 -9.24 21.88 -11.45
N LEU A 365 -9.39 20.57 -11.22
CA LEU A 365 -9.47 19.58 -12.31
C LEU A 365 -10.70 19.83 -13.20
N THR A 366 -11.86 20.14 -12.61
CA THR A 366 -13.09 20.45 -13.36
C THR A 366 -12.90 21.71 -14.22
N LEU A 367 -12.30 22.77 -13.65
CA LEU A 367 -11.94 23.97 -14.40
C LEU A 367 -10.93 23.69 -15.54
N GLY A 368 -10.01 22.76 -15.30
CA GLY A 368 -9.08 22.27 -16.32
C GLY A 368 -9.81 21.59 -17.48
N VAL A 369 -10.79 20.74 -17.22
CA VAL A 369 -11.63 20.12 -18.29
C VAL A 369 -12.36 21.18 -19.10
N GLU A 370 -12.91 22.23 -18.48
CA GLU A 370 -13.55 23.34 -19.16
C GLU A 370 -12.58 24.11 -20.09
N GLN A 371 -11.28 24.12 -19.76
CA GLN A 371 -10.21 24.69 -20.56
C GLN A 371 -9.52 23.66 -21.49
N MET A 372 -10.15 22.50 -21.74
CA MET A 372 -9.67 21.46 -22.66
C MET A 372 -8.39 20.75 -22.22
N PHE A 373 -8.12 20.66 -20.91
CA PHE A 373 -7.07 19.81 -20.40
C PHE A 373 -7.55 18.36 -20.23
N LYS A 374 -6.65 17.41 -20.46
CA LYS A 374 -6.76 16.04 -19.97
C LYS A 374 -6.37 16.06 -18.50
N THR A 375 -7.28 15.76 -17.61
CA THR A 375 -7.06 15.95 -16.17
C THR A 375 -7.10 14.62 -15.43
N PHE A 376 -6.13 14.43 -14.54
CA PHE A 376 -5.90 13.19 -13.82
C PHE A 376 -5.80 13.46 -12.32
N TYR A 377 -6.46 12.63 -11.53
CA TYR A 377 -6.41 12.67 -10.07
C TYR A 377 -5.67 11.44 -9.53
N CYS A 378 -4.56 11.70 -8.85
CA CYS A 378 -3.74 10.72 -8.15
C CYS A 378 -4.13 10.77 -6.66
N PRO A 379 -4.82 9.76 -6.11
CA PRO A 379 -5.37 9.80 -4.77
C PRO A 379 -4.31 9.81 -3.66
N ARG A 380 -3.07 9.53 -4.02
CA ARG A 380 -1.88 9.62 -3.16
C ARG A 380 -0.64 9.90 -3.99
N THR A 381 0.46 10.25 -3.32
CA THR A 381 1.74 10.47 -3.99
C THR A 381 2.75 9.43 -3.51
N ASP A 382 3.20 8.56 -4.40
CA ASP A 382 4.26 7.59 -4.18
C ASP A 382 5.08 7.38 -5.47
N LEU A 383 6.17 6.64 -5.38
CA LEU A 383 7.04 6.39 -6.53
C LEU A 383 6.32 5.65 -7.66
N ARG A 384 5.33 4.83 -7.34
CA ARG A 384 4.53 4.11 -8.33
C ARG A 384 3.73 5.07 -9.19
N TYR A 385 2.94 5.94 -8.56
CA TYR A 385 2.13 6.90 -9.31
C TYR A 385 3.00 7.83 -10.16
N LEU A 386 4.18 8.22 -9.66
CA LEU A 386 5.12 9.03 -10.44
C LEU A 386 5.65 8.29 -11.67
N GLN A 387 5.92 6.98 -11.58
CA GLN A 387 6.32 6.16 -12.73
C GLN A 387 5.19 6.01 -13.75
N ILE A 388 3.96 5.77 -13.30
CA ILE A 388 2.78 5.68 -14.16
C ILE A 388 2.57 6.99 -14.94
N VAL A 389 2.71 8.13 -14.26
CA VAL A 389 2.62 9.44 -14.89
C VAL A 389 3.72 9.65 -15.94
N LYS A 390 4.96 9.26 -15.65
CA LYS A 390 6.05 9.30 -16.65
C LYS A 390 5.74 8.47 -17.89
N GLN A 391 5.30 7.24 -17.70
CA GLN A 391 4.90 6.35 -18.81
C GLN A 391 3.78 6.93 -19.67
N TYR A 392 2.80 7.60 -19.04
CA TYR A 392 1.75 8.28 -19.76
C TYR A 392 2.30 9.47 -20.57
N LEU A 393 3.15 10.30 -19.95
CA LEU A 393 3.76 11.46 -20.61
C LEU A 393 4.68 11.08 -21.78
N GLU A 394 5.32 9.92 -21.73
CA GLU A 394 6.11 9.36 -22.84
C GLU A 394 5.24 9.07 -24.09
N ARG A 395 3.96 8.75 -23.88
CA ARG A 395 3.01 8.42 -24.95
C ARG A 395 2.08 9.58 -25.32
N ALA A 396 2.11 10.67 -24.55
CA ALA A 396 1.23 11.82 -24.77
C ALA A 396 1.56 12.57 -26.07
N SER A 397 0.53 13.13 -26.69
CA SER A 397 0.67 13.94 -27.91
C SER A 397 1.28 15.31 -27.58
N THR A 398 2.06 15.84 -28.51
CA THR A 398 2.63 17.20 -28.42
C THR A 398 1.55 18.30 -28.36
N ASN A 399 0.31 18.00 -28.78
CA ASN A 399 -0.83 18.91 -28.69
C ASN A 399 -1.61 18.80 -27.37
N ASP A 400 -1.29 17.83 -26.53
CA ASP A 400 -2.02 17.61 -25.29
C ASP A 400 -1.77 18.72 -24.26
N GLN A 401 -2.82 19.14 -23.58
CA GLN A 401 -2.80 19.95 -22.39
C GLN A 401 -3.16 19.04 -21.22
N ILE A 402 -2.29 18.92 -20.22
CA ILE A 402 -2.40 17.88 -19.20
C ILE A 402 -2.30 18.50 -17.79
N ILE A 403 -3.19 18.05 -16.91
CA ILE A 403 -3.11 18.36 -15.47
C ILE A 403 -3.05 17.03 -14.71
N PHE A 404 -2.06 16.92 -13.82
CA PHE A 404 -2.05 15.89 -12.77
C PHE A 404 -2.24 16.53 -11.41
N CYS A 405 -3.15 15.99 -10.62
CA CYS A 405 -3.37 16.38 -9.23
C CYS A 405 -2.89 15.27 -8.29
N PHE A 406 -1.98 15.60 -7.39
CA PHE A 406 -1.39 14.69 -6.42
C PHE A 406 -1.83 15.04 -5.00
N GLU A 407 -2.48 14.09 -4.31
CA GLU A 407 -2.76 14.18 -2.87
C GLU A 407 -1.54 13.76 -2.05
N ASP A 408 -1.39 14.31 -0.86
CA ASP A 408 -0.35 14.00 0.12
C ASP A 408 1.08 14.04 -0.45
N ALA A 409 1.37 15.05 -1.27
CA ALA A 409 2.64 15.16 -1.98
C ALA A 409 3.83 15.63 -1.12
N ALA A 410 3.66 15.72 0.20
CA ALA A 410 4.76 16.05 1.11
C ALA A 410 5.90 15.03 0.95
N GLY A 411 7.13 15.51 0.73
CA GLY A 411 8.30 14.66 0.46
C GLY A 411 8.53 14.28 -1.00
N PHE A 412 7.59 14.53 -1.91
CA PHE A 412 7.71 14.19 -3.34
C PHE A 412 7.90 15.40 -4.26
N TYR A 413 8.09 16.60 -3.73
CA TYR A 413 8.25 17.82 -4.55
C TYR A 413 9.39 17.70 -5.56
N ARG A 414 10.55 17.18 -5.17
CA ARG A 414 11.70 17.04 -6.07
C ARG A 414 11.43 16.10 -7.24
N PRO A 415 10.92 14.87 -7.05
CA PRO A 415 10.48 14.00 -8.14
C PRO A 415 9.43 14.64 -9.06
N LEU A 416 8.49 15.43 -8.53
CA LEU A 416 7.49 16.13 -9.34
C LEU A 416 8.13 17.24 -10.20
N VAL A 417 9.13 17.94 -9.66
CA VAL A 417 9.91 18.93 -10.42
C VAL A 417 10.67 18.25 -11.56
N GLU A 418 11.31 17.12 -11.30
CA GLU A 418 12.01 16.35 -12.33
C GLU A 418 11.06 15.92 -13.47
N ILE A 419 9.82 15.50 -13.16
CA ILE A 419 8.82 15.18 -14.18
C ILE A 419 8.48 16.41 -15.04
N VAL A 420 8.22 17.55 -14.43
CA VAL A 420 7.88 18.75 -15.22
C VAL A 420 9.07 19.21 -16.08
N GLU A 421 10.27 19.24 -15.54
CA GLU A 421 11.47 19.61 -16.28
C GLU A 421 11.74 18.68 -17.46
N GLU A 422 11.50 17.39 -17.32
CA GLU A 422 11.68 16.38 -18.36
C GLU A 422 10.64 16.49 -19.49
N TYR A 423 9.36 16.78 -19.14
CA TYR A 423 8.24 16.64 -20.07
C TYR A 423 7.58 17.98 -20.50
N LYS A 424 7.91 19.13 -19.89
CA LYS A 424 7.28 20.44 -20.19
C LYS A 424 7.35 20.87 -21.66
N ASN A 425 8.33 20.39 -22.41
CA ASN A 425 8.50 20.68 -23.82
C ASN A 425 7.97 19.57 -24.75
N ARG A 426 7.50 18.45 -24.20
CA ARG A 426 6.95 17.31 -24.97
C ARG A 426 5.46 17.43 -25.23
N VAL A 427 4.76 18.20 -24.43
CA VAL A 427 3.31 18.43 -24.51
C VAL A 427 3.02 19.92 -24.60
N LYS A 428 1.83 20.29 -25.05
CA LYS A 428 1.43 21.70 -25.22
C LYS A 428 1.38 22.46 -23.90
N LYS A 429 0.81 21.82 -22.85
CA LYS A 429 0.79 22.35 -21.48
C LYS A 429 0.91 21.21 -20.48
N LEU A 430 1.65 21.44 -19.40
CA LEU A 430 1.81 20.49 -18.28
C LEU A 430 1.71 21.22 -16.94
N ILE A 431 0.62 21.03 -16.22
CA ILE A 431 0.38 21.61 -14.90
C ILE A 431 0.32 20.50 -13.84
N ILE A 432 1.02 20.68 -12.75
CA ILE A 432 0.96 19.80 -11.59
C ILE A 432 0.25 20.53 -10.46
N ILE A 433 -0.82 19.94 -9.96
CA ILE A 433 -1.51 20.38 -8.73
C ILE A 433 -1.01 19.51 -7.58
N VAL A 434 -0.56 20.13 -6.53
CA VAL A 434 -0.03 19.47 -5.33
C VAL A 434 -0.90 19.84 -4.14
N VAL A 435 -1.44 18.84 -3.48
CA VAL A 435 -2.19 19.01 -2.21
C VAL A 435 -1.29 18.60 -1.06
N SER A 436 -1.11 19.48 -0.09
CA SER A 436 -0.17 19.28 1.01
C SER A 436 -0.79 19.68 2.35
N SER A 437 -0.52 18.87 3.36
CA SER A 437 -0.83 19.17 4.77
C SER A 437 0.32 19.87 5.48
N ASP A 438 1.43 20.12 4.80
CA ASP A 438 2.61 20.75 5.38
C ASP A 438 2.29 22.19 5.81
N MET A 439 2.35 22.42 7.12
CA MET A 439 2.10 23.69 7.77
C MET A 439 3.41 24.45 8.05
N THR A 440 4.54 23.93 7.57
CA THR A 440 5.80 24.65 7.75
C THR A 440 5.72 26.02 7.05
N LYS A 441 6.09 27.06 7.76
CA LYS A 441 6.09 28.44 7.25
C LYS A 441 7.09 28.68 6.10
N SER A 442 7.93 27.68 5.78
CA SER A 442 8.86 27.74 4.69
C SER A 442 8.12 27.52 3.37
N SER A 443 8.14 28.52 2.50
CA SER A 443 7.75 28.35 1.13
C SER A 443 8.61 27.25 0.49
N ASN A 444 7.99 26.24 -0.12
CA ASN A 444 8.70 25.23 -0.91
C ASN A 444 9.23 25.80 -2.25
N ARG A 445 9.13 27.11 -2.43
CA ARG A 445 9.51 27.83 -3.68
C ARG A 445 10.93 27.53 -4.13
N TYR A 446 11.85 27.31 -3.17
CA TYR A 446 13.23 26.93 -3.50
C TYR A 446 13.33 25.57 -4.21
N VAL A 447 12.38 24.66 -3.96
CA VAL A 447 12.36 23.35 -4.62
C VAL A 447 11.86 23.47 -6.06
N PHE A 448 10.87 24.33 -6.31
CA PHE A 448 10.29 24.56 -7.63
C PHE A 448 11.16 25.49 -8.51
N GLY A 449 12.20 26.12 -7.94
CA GLY A 449 13.14 26.96 -8.68
C GLY A 449 12.46 28.14 -9.36
N ALA A 450 12.79 28.38 -10.65
CA ALA A 450 12.24 29.46 -11.47
C ALA A 450 10.91 29.10 -12.16
N ALA A 451 10.36 27.90 -11.96
CA ALA A 451 9.12 27.49 -12.59
C ALA A 451 7.93 28.33 -12.07
N PRO A 452 6.90 28.56 -12.90
CA PRO A 452 5.66 29.20 -12.45
C PRO A 452 5.03 28.41 -11.31
N LEU A 453 4.76 29.10 -10.20
CA LEU A 453 4.15 28.51 -8.99
C LEU A 453 3.01 29.41 -8.50
N LEU A 454 1.83 28.83 -8.37
CA LEU A 454 0.69 29.43 -7.67
C LEU A 454 0.54 28.77 -6.29
N GLU A 455 0.86 29.48 -5.24
CA GLU A 455 0.62 29.03 -3.86
C GLU A 455 -0.75 29.48 -3.38
N ILE A 456 -1.57 28.53 -2.93
CA ILE A 456 -2.91 28.76 -2.38
C ILE A 456 -2.94 28.28 -0.92
N PRO A 457 -2.57 29.11 0.04
CA PRO A 457 -2.71 28.81 1.45
C PRO A 457 -4.18 28.96 1.86
N LEU A 458 -4.84 27.85 2.19
CA LEU A 458 -6.20 27.89 2.72
C LEU A 458 -6.18 28.25 4.20
N SER A 459 -6.95 29.28 4.55
CA SER A 459 -7.13 29.69 5.95
C SER A 459 -8.06 28.73 6.68
N GLU A 460 -7.74 28.43 7.93
CA GLU A 460 -8.63 27.74 8.85
C GLU A 460 -9.88 28.59 9.18
N LYS A 461 -9.68 29.90 9.18
CA LYS A 461 -10.71 30.84 9.59
C LYS A 461 -11.77 31.09 8.51
N ILE A 462 -13.01 30.99 8.94
CA ILE A 462 -14.16 31.34 8.10
C ILE A 462 -14.27 32.86 8.01
N ASN A 463 -13.83 33.40 6.87
CA ASN A 463 -14.06 34.82 6.58
C ASN A 463 -15.50 35.07 6.04
N SER A 464 -15.86 36.33 5.86
CA SER A 464 -17.22 36.67 5.41
C SER A 464 -17.56 36.15 4.02
N ALA A 465 -16.57 36.05 3.10
CA ALA A 465 -16.79 35.51 1.75
C ALA A 465 -17.09 34.01 1.82
N LEU A 466 -16.25 33.23 2.50
CA LEU A 466 -16.45 31.80 2.69
C LEU A 466 -17.75 31.51 3.45
N GLY A 467 -18.04 32.25 4.54
CA GLY A 467 -19.27 32.09 5.31
C GLY A 467 -20.52 32.33 4.47
N ASN A 468 -20.50 33.33 3.56
CA ASN A 468 -21.61 33.55 2.63
C ASN A 468 -21.75 32.38 1.64
N SER A 469 -20.62 31.88 1.07
CA SER A 469 -20.64 30.74 0.15
C SER A 469 -21.17 29.47 0.81
N ILE A 470 -20.78 29.21 2.08
CA ILE A 470 -21.31 28.11 2.89
C ILE A 470 -22.82 28.27 3.08
N TYR A 471 -23.26 29.46 3.53
CA TYR A 471 -24.69 29.75 3.75
C TYR A 471 -25.51 29.55 2.47
N GLU A 472 -25.07 30.13 1.35
CA GLU A 472 -25.77 30.02 0.06
C GLU A 472 -25.92 28.57 -0.36
N LYS A 473 -24.83 27.80 -0.27
CA LYS A 473 -24.88 26.39 -0.66
C LYS A 473 -25.77 25.55 0.25
N LEU A 474 -25.64 25.68 1.57
CA LEU A 474 -26.48 24.95 2.52
C LEU A 474 -27.95 25.36 2.41
N ASN A 475 -28.25 26.64 2.16
CA ASN A 475 -29.60 27.12 1.94
C ASN A 475 -30.20 26.60 0.62
N GLU A 476 -29.44 26.65 -0.46
CA GLU A 476 -29.82 26.06 -1.78
C GLU A 476 -30.24 24.60 -1.66
N LYS A 477 -29.49 23.85 -0.84
CA LYS A 477 -29.70 22.40 -0.64
C LYS A 477 -30.64 22.07 0.53
N ALA A 478 -31.25 23.07 1.17
CA ALA A 478 -32.06 22.91 2.38
C ALA A 478 -31.31 22.19 3.53
N GLN A 479 -29.99 22.42 3.66
CA GLN A 479 -29.10 21.81 4.64
C GLN A 479 -28.63 22.78 5.75
N LEU A 480 -29.26 23.95 5.91
CA LEU A 480 -28.95 24.83 7.02
C LEU A 480 -29.23 24.18 8.38
N GLY A 481 -30.18 23.24 8.43
CA GLY A 481 -30.45 22.36 9.56
C GLY A 481 -30.61 23.14 10.87
N LYS A 482 -29.85 22.77 11.90
CA LYS A 482 -29.92 23.38 13.22
C LYS A 482 -29.23 24.75 13.32
N LEU A 483 -28.49 25.18 12.27
CA LEU A 483 -27.93 26.55 12.26
C LEU A 483 -29.00 27.63 12.37
N VAL A 484 -30.20 27.39 11.85
CA VAL A 484 -31.34 28.33 11.96
C VAL A 484 -31.80 28.54 13.38
N ASN A 485 -31.48 27.65 14.31
CA ASN A 485 -31.83 27.79 15.72
C ASN A 485 -30.94 28.79 16.48
N TYR A 486 -29.83 29.21 15.87
CA TYR A 486 -28.87 30.11 16.52
C TYR A 486 -28.98 31.56 16.03
N ALA A 487 -29.71 31.80 14.93
CA ALA A 487 -29.86 33.14 14.38
C ALA A 487 -31.04 33.24 13.40
N ASP A 488 -31.71 34.37 13.40
CA ASP A 488 -32.94 34.60 12.63
C ASP A 488 -32.66 35.18 11.22
N SER A 489 -31.47 35.66 10.98
CA SER A 489 -31.11 36.25 9.68
C SER A 489 -29.88 35.65 9.05
N ARG A 490 -29.75 35.72 7.70
CA ARG A 490 -28.55 35.34 6.97
C ARG A 490 -27.29 35.94 7.59
N LYS A 491 -27.31 37.26 7.89
CA LYS A 491 -26.18 37.98 8.45
C LYS A 491 -25.71 37.38 9.79
N ASP A 492 -26.68 37.04 10.63
CA ASP A 492 -26.43 36.51 11.98
C ASP A 492 -25.94 35.07 11.89
N ILE A 493 -26.51 34.24 11.01
CA ILE A 493 -26.02 32.86 10.73
C ILE A 493 -24.58 32.90 10.26
N VAL A 494 -24.23 33.74 9.28
CA VAL A 494 -22.85 33.90 8.79
C VAL A 494 -21.92 34.43 9.89
N SER A 495 -22.41 35.33 10.74
CA SER A 495 -21.66 35.82 11.90
C SER A 495 -21.38 34.69 12.90
N TYR A 496 -22.37 33.84 13.14
CA TYR A 496 -22.24 32.67 14.01
C TYR A 496 -21.23 31.64 13.42
N MET A 497 -21.31 31.35 12.12
CA MET A 497 -20.32 30.50 11.44
C MET A 497 -18.87 31.03 11.62
N LYS A 498 -18.68 32.34 11.58
CA LYS A 498 -17.37 32.98 11.83
C LYS A 498 -16.88 32.82 13.27
N GLN A 499 -17.83 32.71 14.25
CA GLN A 499 -17.48 32.46 15.66
C GLN A 499 -17.12 30.98 15.89
N ILE A 500 -17.73 30.05 15.13
CA ILE A 500 -17.36 28.63 15.12
C ILE A 500 -15.94 28.45 14.55
N ASP A 501 -15.61 29.22 13.52
CA ASP A 501 -14.29 29.40 12.91
C ASP A 501 -13.67 28.14 12.27
N ASP A 502 -14.41 27.02 12.14
CA ASP A 502 -13.96 25.79 11.50
C ASP A 502 -15.08 25.23 10.61
N LEU A 503 -14.73 24.87 9.36
CA LEU A 503 -15.71 24.38 8.38
C LEU A 503 -16.39 23.08 8.84
N ILE A 504 -15.65 22.17 9.44
CA ILE A 504 -16.22 20.91 9.91
C ILE A 504 -17.19 21.14 11.07
N ASP A 505 -16.84 22.01 12.00
CA ASP A 505 -17.70 22.36 13.11
C ASP A 505 -19.01 23.03 12.62
N VAL A 506 -18.94 23.88 11.59
CA VAL A 506 -20.14 24.47 10.97
C VAL A 506 -21.05 23.38 10.39
N LEU A 507 -20.51 22.41 9.67
CA LEU A 507 -21.29 21.30 9.12
C LEU A 507 -21.90 20.43 10.22
N TYR A 508 -21.14 20.13 11.28
CA TYR A 508 -21.66 19.36 12.43
C TYR A 508 -22.73 20.12 13.23
N VAL A 509 -22.56 21.43 13.41
CA VAL A 509 -23.60 22.26 14.02
C VAL A 509 -24.85 22.27 13.14
N ALA A 510 -24.71 22.35 11.82
CA ALA A 510 -25.85 22.28 10.92
C ALA A 510 -26.67 20.99 11.13
N HIS A 511 -26.01 19.85 11.20
CA HIS A 511 -26.68 18.56 11.28
C HIS A 511 -27.02 18.12 12.70
N HIS A 512 -26.08 18.23 13.64
CA HIS A 512 -26.19 17.68 14.99
C HIS A 512 -26.52 18.74 16.06
N GLY A 513 -26.35 20.03 15.74
CA GLY A 513 -26.53 21.14 16.70
C GLY A 513 -25.41 21.24 17.73
N LYS A 514 -24.30 20.58 17.51
CA LYS A 514 -23.13 20.55 18.38
C LYS A 514 -21.88 20.66 17.50
N ARG A 515 -20.83 21.24 18.07
CA ARG A 515 -19.52 21.16 17.44
C ARG A 515 -19.06 19.70 17.33
N PHE A 516 -18.18 19.46 16.42
CA PHE A 516 -17.65 18.14 16.17
C PHE A 516 -17.01 17.49 17.40
N SER A 517 -16.19 18.22 18.17
CA SER A 517 -15.60 17.73 19.42
C SER A 517 -16.67 17.27 20.42
N ASP A 518 -17.70 18.09 20.65
CA ASP A 518 -18.76 17.79 21.63
C ASP A 518 -19.63 16.61 21.18
N TYR A 519 -19.89 16.52 19.89
CA TYR A 519 -20.60 15.37 19.30
C TYR A 519 -19.81 14.09 19.52
N PHE A 520 -18.52 14.13 19.22
CA PHE A 520 -17.65 12.99 19.26
C PHE A 520 -17.33 12.52 20.69
N GLU A 521 -17.11 13.43 21.63
CA GLU A 521 -16.98 13.07 23.05
C GLU A 521 -18.23 12.35 23.60
N GLY A 522 -19.41 12.84 23.23
CA GLY A 522 -20.66 12.17 23.59
C GLY A 522 -20.77 10.76 23.01
N TRP A 523 -20.32 10.60 21.77
CA TRP A 523 -20.33 9.35 21.05
C TRP A 523 -19.29 8.35 21.62
N LEU A 524 -18.07 8.81 21.99
CA LEU A 524 -17.05 8.01 22.64
C LEU A 524 -17.51 7.45 24.00
N LYS A 525 -18.12 8.27 24.84
CA LYS A 525 -18.61 7.86 26.16
C LYS A 525 -19.62 6.71 26.11
N MET A 526 -20.27 6.50 24.98
CA MET A 526 -21.19 5.38 24.78
C MET A 526 -20.50 4.05 24.43
N ARG A 527 -19.20 4.04 24.16
CA ARG A 527 -18.49 2.89 23.56
C ARG A 527 -17.18 2.51 24.25
N ASP A 528 -16.94 3.01 25.44
CA ASP A 528 -15.66 2.93 26.19
C ASP A 528 -15.23 1.49 26.60
N THR A 529 -16.05 0.47 26.34
CA THR A 529 -15.78 -0.93 26.76
C THR A 529 -15.75 -1.93 25.61
N ASP A 530 -15.69 -1.49 24.37
CA ASP A 530 -15.76 -2.36 23.19
C ASP A 530 -14.34 -2.62 22.60
N GLU A 531 -14.00 -3.89 22.34
CA GLU A 531 -12.77 -4.27 21.62
C GLU A 531 -12.66 -3.57 20.25
N GLN A 532 -13.80 -3.27 19.62
CA GLN A 532 -13.89 -2.47 18.40
C GLN A 532 -13.33 -1.06 18.61
N PHE A 533 -13.52 -0.50 19.81
CA PHE A 533 -13.00 0.81 20.18
C PHE A 533 -11.47 0.81 20.28
N THR A 534 -10.86 -0.25 20.81
CA THR A 534 -9.40 -0.39 20.85
C THR A 534 -8.82 -0.36 19.43
N MET A 535 -9.46 -1.04 18.48
CA MET A 535 -9.00 -1.01 17.08
C MET A 535 -9.22 0.37 16.44
N PHE A 536 -10.26 1.08 16.80
CA PHE A 536 -10.45 2.47 16.39
C PHE A 536 -9.34 3.39 16.95
N GLN A 537 -8.87 3.17 18.16
CA GLN A 537 -7.74 3.89 18.75
C GLN A 537 -6.43 3.58 17.99
N VAL A 538 -6.20 2.31 17.61
CA VAL A 538 -5.06 1.90 16.78
C VAL A 538 -5.05 2.65 15.44
N ILE A 539 -6.18 2.64 14.75
CA ILE A 539 -6.34 3.33 13.47
C ILE A 539 -6.14 4.84 13.64
N SER A 540 -6.66 5.40 14.71
CA SER A 540 -6.50 6.82 15.06
C SER A 540 -5.03 7.18 15.28
N LEU A 541 -4.30 6.34 16.00
CA LEU A 541 -2.88 6.52 16.26
C LEU A 541 -2.07 6.50 14.95
N LEU A 542 -2.30 5.51 14.09
CA LEU A 542 -1.65 5.41 12.78
C LEU A 542 -1.89 6.66 11.93
N THR A 543 -3.14 7.13 11.86
CA THR A 543 -3.48 8.36 11.13
C THR A 543 -2.78 9.59 11.71
N THR A 544 -2.69 9.69 13.03
CA THR A 544 -1.99 10.80 13.70
C THR A 544 -0.50 10.79 13.38
N MET A 545 0.08 9.61 13.18
CA MET A 545 1.49 9.46 12.77
C MET A 545 1.73 9.72 11.28
N GLY A 546 0.72 10.06 10.52
CA GLY A 546 0.85 10.48 9.13
C GLY A 546 0.49 9.41 8.11
N GLU A 547 -0.12 8.29 8.53
CA GLU A 547 -0.60 7.25 7.64
C GLU A 547 -2.09 7.43 7.33
N PRO A 548 -2.46 8.08 6.22
CA PRO A 548 -3.86 8.35 5.90
C PRO A 548 -4.62 7.10 5.42
N ASN A 549 -3.90 6.07 4.95
CA ASN A 549 -4.46 4.84 4.41
C ASN A 549 -3.90 3.64 5.17
N ILE A 550 -4.73 2.97 5.94
CA ILE A 550 -4.32 1.87 6.79
C ILE A 550 -4.72 0.56 6.12
N SER A 551 -3.74 -0.27 5.80
CA SER A 551 -4.01 -1.60 5.27
C SER A 551 -4.78 -2.42 6.30
N MET A 552 -5.91 -2.97 5.87
CA MET A 552 -6.76 -3.82 6.72
C MET A 552 -6.05 -5.10 7.16
N ASN A 553 -5.00 -5.50 6.48
CA ASN A 553 -4.29 -6.74 6.72
C ASN A 553 -3.48 -6.76 8.02
N TYR A 554 -3.10 -5.59 8.53
CA TYR A 554 -2.43 -5.51 9.84
C TYR A 554 -3.39 -5.57 11.02
N LEU A 555 -4.63 -5.18 10.80
CA LEU A 555 -5.60 -5.06 11.90
C LEU A 555 -5.81 -6.37 12.66
N PRO A 556 -5.88 -7.53 11.99
CA PRO A 556 -5.99 -8.82 12.66
C PRO A 556 -4.84 -9.12 13.60
N ASP A 557 -3.61 -9.02 13.07
CA ASP A 557 -2.40 -9.34 13.83
C ASP A 557 -2.18 -8.35 14.99
N VAL A 558 -2.52 -7.08 14.76
CA VAL A 558 -2.50 -6.04 15.79
C VAL A 558 -3.57 -6.30 16.85
N ALA A 559 -4.78 -6.68 16.45
CA ALA A 559 -5.86 -7.05 17.36
C ALA A 559 -5.47 -8.27 18.22
N GLU A 560 -4.91 -9.33 17.62
CA GLU A 560 -4.40 -10.50 18.33
C GLU A 560 -3.31 -10.09 19.35
N SER A 561 -2.35 -9.27 18.94
CA SER A 561 -1.25 -8.85 19.81
C SER A 561 -1.69 -7.92 20.96
N LEU A 562 -2.82 -7.22 20.80
CA LEU A 562 -3.46 -6.43 21.83
C LEU A 562 -4.45 -7.22 22.70
N GLY A 563 -4.65 -8.53 22.43
CA GLY A 563 -5.59 -9.38 23.12
C GLY A 563 -7.06 -9.13 22.75
N CYS A 564 -7.32 -8.45 21.63
CA CYS A 564 -8.66 -8.19 21.12
C CYS A 564 -9.20 -9.43 20.36
N VAL A 565 -9.56 -10.47 21.10
CA VAL A 565 -9.97 -11.78 20.52
C VAL A 565 -11.33 -11.73 19.80
N LYS A 566 -12.12 -10.69 20.05
CA LYS A 566 -13.48 -10.51 19.49
C LYS A 566 -13.57 -9.38 18.46
N PHE A 567 -12.46 -8.96 17.91
CA PHE A 567 -12.50 -7.97 16.84
C PHE A 567 -13.27 -8.53 15.63
N ASP A 568 -14.31 -7.81 15.23
CA ASP A 568 -15.22 -8.18 14.14
C ASP A 568 -15.32 -6.97 13.19
N TYR A 569 -14.75 -7.09 12.01
CA TYR A 569 -14.68 -5.98 11.05
C TYR A 569 -16.06 -5.46 10.62
N PRO A 570 -17.07 -6.27 10.28
CA PRO A 570 -18.44 -5.80 10.03
C PRO A 570 -19.01 -4.98 11.18
N LYS A 571 -18.85 -5.44 12.42
CA LYS A 571 -19.28 -4.69 13.59
C LYS A 571 -18.49 -3.41 13.77
N PHE A 572 -17.19 -3.45 13.48
CA PHE A 572 -16.34 -2.26 13.48
C PHE A 572 -16.86 -1.22 12.48
N ILE A 573 -17.11 -1.59 11.23
CA ILE A 573 -17.65 -0.68 10.22
C ILE A 573 -19.06 -0.22 10.57
N GLN A 574 -19.90 -1.07 11.10
CA GLN A 574 -21.22 -0.67 11.58
C GLN A 574 -21.13 0.37 12.71
N ALA A 575 -20.15 0.22 13.60
CA ALA A 575 -19.95 1.10 14.74
C ALA A 575 -19.24 2.41 14.36
N PHE A 576 -18.25 2.35 13.46
CA PHE A 576 -17.31 3.44 13.17
C PHE A 576 -17.40 3.94 11.72
N GLY A 577 -18.27 3.39 10.88
CA GLY A 577 -18.40 3.73 9.46
C GLY A 577 -18.75 5.20 9.19
N GLU A 578 -19.30 5.92 10.16
CA GLU A 578 -19.47 7.37 10.08
C GLU A 578 -18.11 8.09 9.96
N PHE A 579 -17.08 7.55 10.60
CA PHE A 579 -15.74 8.15 10.67
C PHE A 579 -14.69 7.44 9.79
N CYS A 580 -15.00 6.23 9.31
CA CYS A 580 -14.12 5.41 8.50
C CYS A 580 -14.76 5.10 7.15
N SER A 581 -13.97 5.07 6.09
CA SER A 581 -14.34 4.48 4.80
C SER A 581 -13.35 3.40 4.44
N ASN A 582 -13.83 2.34 3.76
CA ASN A 582 -12.99 1.35 3.14
C ASN A 582 -12.83 1.73 1.67
N GLU A 583 -11.62 2.02 1.23
CA GLU A 583 -11.30 2.34 -0.16
C GLU A 583 -10.22 1.35 -0.63
N GLY A 584 -10.61 0.31 -1.37
CA GLY A 584 -9.68 -0.63 -1.98
C GLY A 584 -8.85 -1.46 -0.98
N GLY A 585 -9.46 -1.91 0.13
CA GLY A 585 -8.77 -2.70 1.16
C GLY A 585 -7.97 -1.84 2.16
N PHE A 586 -8.10 -0.52 2.06
CA PHE A 586 -7.52 0.42 3.02
C PHE A 586 -8.62 1.13 3.80
N LEU A 587 -8.47 1.17 5.11
CA LEU A 587 -9.28 2.03 5.96
C LEU A 587 -8.75 3.46 5.87
N LYS A 588 -9.65 4.36 5.52
CA LYS A 588 -9.39 5.79 5.51
C LYS A 588 -10.28 6.47 6.53
N LEU A 589 -9.65 7.21 7.43
CA LEU A 589 -10.40 7.97 8.40
C LEU A 589 -10.86 9.29 7.79
N ARG A 590 -12.13 9.61 8.03
CA ARG A 590 -12.75 10.81 7.48
C ARG A 590 -12.31 12.09 8.18
N CYS A 591 -11.61 12.02 9.32
CA CYS A 591 -11.25 13.20 10.10
C CYS A 591 -10.01 13.01 10.99
N SER A 592 -8.80 13.43 10.55
CA SER A 592 -7.56 13.24 11.31
C SER A 592 -7.45 14.08 12.59
N ARG A 593 -8.11 15.26 12.66
CA ARG A 593 -8.14 16.09 13.87
C ARG A 593 -8.81 15.36 15.03
N LEU A 594 -9.91 14.65 14.75
CA LEU A 594 -10.56 13.73 15.68
C LEU A 594 -9.58 12.81 16.36
N PHE A 595 -8.68 12.27 15.57
CA PHE A 595 -7.81 11.21 16.00
C PHE A 595 -6.65 11.72 16.83
N THR A 596 -6.16 12.91 16.52
CA THR A 596 -5.22 13.59 17.39
C THR A 596 -5.85 13.84 18.75
N ASP A 597 -7.08 14.34 18.77
CA ASP A 597 -7.80 14.60 20.02
C ASP A 597 -8.11 13.28 20.76
N VAL A 598 -8.55 12.22 20.06
CA VAL A 598 -8.78 10.90 20.67
C VAL A 598 -7.50 10.30 21.20
N VAL A 599 -6.44 10.28 20.40
CA VAL A 599 -5.17 9.66 20.80
C VAL A 599 -4.50 10.44 21.92
N LEU A 600 -4.47 11.77 21.83
CA LEU A 600 -3.76 12.58 22.82
C LEU A 600 -4.56 12.78 24.10
N ASN A 601 -5.88 12.83 24.04
CA ASN A 601 -6.70 13.13 25.21
C ASN A 601 -7.28 11.88 25.90
N ASN A 602 -7.50 10.79 25.17
CA ASN A 602 -8.18 9.60 25.68
C ASN A 602 -7.27 8.37 25.87
N LEU A 603 -6.03 8.37 25.32
CA LEU A 603 -5.07 7.31 25.57
C LEU A 603 -4.05 7.73 26.62
N SER A 604 -3.92 6.97 27.68
CA SER A 604 -2.81 7.08 28.62
C SER A 604 -1.47 6.82 27.91
N LEU A 605 -0.38 7.28 28.49
CA LEU A 605 0.97 7.01 27.96
C LEU A 605 1.24 5.51 27.78
N GLY A 606 0.81 4.69 28.77
CA GLY A 606 0.99 3.24 28.74
C GLY A 606 0.23 2.58 27.58
N GLU A 607 -1.00 3.01 27.30
CA GLU A 607 -1.79 2.51 26.17
C GLU A 607 -1.15 2.88 24.84
N ARG A 608 -0.68 4.13 24.66
CA ARG A 608 0.04 4.55 23.45
C ARG A 608 1.29 3.68 23.21
N VAL A 609 2.09 3.48 24.25
CA VAL A 609 3.29 2.63 24.18
C VAL A 609 2.93 1.19 23.81
N THR A 610 1.85 0.66 24.39
CA THR A 610 1.38 -0.71 24.09
C THR A 610 0.95 -0.85 22.64
N ILE A 611 0.15 0.09 22.14
CA ILE A 611 -0.31 0.10 20.73
C ILE A 611 0.89 0.21 19.78
N ILE A 612 1.82 1.15 20.03
CA ILE A 612 3.02 1.33 19.19
C ILE A 612 3.87 0.06 19.20
N ARG A 613 4.06 -0.56 20.35
CA ARG A 613 4.82 -1.82 20.48
C ARG A 613 4.18 -2.92 19.65
N SER A 614 2.87 -3.10 19.73
CA SER A 614 2.11 -4.07 18.96
C SER A 614 2.24 -3.85 17.45
N LEU A 615 2.07 -2.60 17.00
CA LEU A 615 2.22 -2.22 15.59
C LEU A 615 3.64 -2.49 15.09
N VAL A 616 4.66 -2.04 15.81
CA VAL A 616 6.07 -2.24 15.41
C VAL A 616 6.41 -3.73 15.38
N TYR A 617 5.99 -4.49 16.39
CA TYR A 617 6.17 -5.95 16.42
C TYR A 617 5.54 -6.62 15.20
N THR A 618 4.30 -6.28 14.88
CA THR A 618 3.58 -6.86 13.75
C THR A 618 4.27 -6.54 12.41
N ILE A 619 4.69 -5.27 12.22
CA ILE A 619 5.26 -4.81 10.95
C ILE A 619 6.71 -5.28 10.79
N SER A 620 7.50 -5.29 11.86
CA SER A 620 8.93 -5.61 11.78
C SER A 620 9.24 -7.03 11.34
N LYS A 621 8.31 -7.96 11.55
CA LYS A 621 8.45 -9.37 11.16
C LYS A 621 8.73 -9.58 9.68
N ASP A 622 8.16 -8.73 8.84
CA ASP A 622 8.23 -8.83 7.39
C ASP A 622 9.27 -7.89 6.77
N LEU A 623 9.91 -7.04 7.59
CA LEU A 623 10.87 -6.06 7.09
C LEU A 623 12.27 -6.64 6.98
N GLN A 624 12.95 -6.24 5.91
CA GLN A 624 14.38 -6.49 5.73
C GLN A 624 15.14 -5.19 5.50
N GLU A 625 16.43 -5.22 5.79
CA GLU A 625 17.29 -4.05 5.58
C GLU A 625 17.31 -3.67 4.09
N GLY A 626 17.05 -2.40 3.83
CA GLY A 626 17.01 -1.86 2.45
C GLY A 626 15.67 -1.95 1.75
N ASP A 627 14.63 -2.49 2.39
CA ASP A 627 13.26 -2.47 1.84
C ASP A 627 12.78 -1.06 1.54
N LYS A 628 12.11 -0.90 0.40
CA LYS A 628 11.45 0.35 -0.01
C LYS A 628 9.92 0.20 0.00
N THR A 629 9.42 -0.61 0.91
CA THR A 629 7.98 -0.90 1.03
C THR A 629 7.26 0.16 1.84
N PHE A 630 5.95 0.21 1.68
CA PHE A 630 5.06 0.98 2.54
C PHE A 630 5.27 0.63 4.03
N ASN A 631 5.45 -0.66 4.33
CA ASN A 631 5.69 -1.15 5.68
C ASN A 631 6.96 -0.57 6.30
N ASN A 632 8.00 -0.42 5.50
CA ASN A 632 9.25 0.18 5.96
C ASN A 632 9.08 1.68 6.28
N GLU A 633 8.33 2.42 5.47
CA GLU A 633 8.05 3.83 5.76
C GLU A 633 7.16 3.97 7.00
N LEU A 634 6.14 3.14 7.15
CA LEU A 634 5.30 3.09 8.36
C LEU A 634 6.13 2.73 9.60
N PHE A 635 6.99 1.71 9.51
CA PHE A 635 7.93 1.35 10.59
C PHE A 635 8.81 2.54 10.99
N LYS A 636 9.40 3.23 9.99
CA LYS A 636 10.23 4.41 10.25
C LYS A 636 9.44 5.53 10.93
N HIS A 637 8.19 5.74 10.55
CA HIS A 637 7.32 6.73 11.19
C HIS A 637 7.01 6.37 12.64
N LEU A 638 6.70 5.10 12.92
CA LEU A 638 6.35 4.60 14.25
C LEU A 638 7.48 4.73 15.26
N ILE A 639 8.72 4.46 14.86
CA ILE A 639 9.87 4.45 15.79
C ILE A 639 10.73 5.73 15.75
N ARG A 640 10.42 6.69 14.88
CA ARG A 640 11.18 7.94 14.78
C ARG A 640 11.13 8.71 16.10
N ALA A 641 12.30 9.04 16.66
CA ALA A 641 12.42 9.75 17.93
C ALA A 641 11.59 11.04 18.01
N SER A 642 11.57 11.82 16.93
CA SER A 642 10.73 13.04 16.85
C SER A 642 9.23 12.72 16.84
N SER A 643 8.80 11.67 16.17
CA SER A 643 7.39 11.25 16.15
C SER A 643 6.93 10.78 17.53
N LEU A 644 7.73 9.95 18.20
CA LEU A 644 7.44 9.48 19.54
C LEU A 644 7.33 10.66 20.54
N LYS A 645 8.22 11.63 20.45
CA LYS A 645 8.22 12.80 21.34
C LYS A 645 7.12 13.80 21.01
N PHE A 646 7.10 14.32 19.78
CA PHE A 646 6.26 15.47 19.42
C PHE A 646 4.85 15.11 19.03
N ILE A 647 4.62 13.90 18.50
CA ILE A 647 3.29 13.44 18.09
C ILE A 647 2.65 12.63 19.21
N MET A 648 3.39 11.68 19.78
CA MET A 648 2.86 10.77 20.79
C MET A 648 3.05 11.23 22.23
N GLY A 649 3.85 12.27 22.46
CA GLY A 649 4.12 12.78 23.81
C GLY A 649 4.91 11.81 24.69
N ILE A 650 5.66 10.88 24.08
CA ILE A 650 6.51 9.89 24.78
C ILE A 650 7.87 10.55 25.02
N ASN A 651 8.28 10.63 26.28
CA ASN A 651 9.62 11.17 26.60
C ASN A 651 10.73 10.22 26.16
N GLU A 652 11.97 10.72 26.14
CA GLU A 652 13.11 9.96 25.62
C GLU A 652 13.37 8.66 26.38
N ARG A 653 13.16 8.62 27.70
CA ARG A 653 13.38 7.40 28.49
C ARG A 653 12.34 6.34 28.20
N ASP A 654 11.08 6.69 28.19
CA ASP A 654 9.99 5.77 27.85
C ASP A 654 10.11 5.28 26.39
N ALA A 655 10.61 6.14 25.48
CA ALA A 655 10.88 5.77 24.09
C ALA A 655 12.08 4.79 23.98
N ILE A 656 13.13 4.97 24.78
CA ILE A 656 14.24 4.02 24.88
C ILE A 656 13.74 2.67 25.38
N ASP A 657 12.95 2.66 26.46
CA ASP A 657 12.41 1.42 27.05
C ASP A 657 11.49 0.70 26.06
N LEU A 658 10.69 1.45 25.29
CA LEU A 658 9.88 0.90 24.20
C LEU A 658 10.76 0.22 23.15
N LEU A 659 11.79 0.90 22.64
CA LEU A 659 12.66 0.35 21.61
C LEU A 659 13.52 -0.81 22.13
N VAL A 660 14.06 -0.73 23.34
CA VAL A 660 14.80 -1.84 23.97
C VAL A 660 13.91 -3.08 24.09
N GLY A 661 12.62 -2.91 24.43
CA GLY A 661 11.66 -4.00 24.47
C GLY A 661 11.32 -4.63 23.12
N LEU A 662 11.71 -4.00 22.00
CA LEU A 662 11.53 -4.47 20.61
C LEU A 662 12.86 -4.92 19.96
N GLN A 663 13.95 -4.97 20.73
CA GLN A 663 15.27 -5.21 20.15
C GLN A 663 15.36 -6.54 19.41
N ASP A 664 14.82 -7.61 19.96
CA ASP A 664 14.90 -8.93 19.33
C ASP A 664 14.18 -8.98 17.97
N ASP A 665 13.11 -8.23 17.83
CA ASP A 665 12.31 -8.16 16.61
C ASP A 665 12.90 -7.22 15.56
N CYS A 666 13.61 -6.16 15.98
CA CYS A 666 14.07 -5.07 15.12
C CYS A 666 15.59 -4.99 14.91
N LYS A 667 16.39 -5.81 15.62
CA LYS A 667 17.87 -5.73 15.61
C LYS A 667 18.53 -5.89 14.23
N HIS A 668 17.83 -6.47 13.28
CA HIS A 668 18.29 -6.65 11.90
C HIS A 668 18.12 -5.39 11.05
N LEU A 669 17.41 -4.38 11.52
CA LEU A 669 17.11 -3.13 10.81
C LEU A 669 18.04 -2.00 11.28
N SER A 670 18.83 -1.42 10.38
CA SER A 670 19.75 -0.33 10.71
C SER A 670 19.03 0.91 11.23
N TYR A 671 17.86 1.23 10.67
CA TYR A 671 17.08 2.39 11.09
C TYR A 671 16.62 2.31 12.55
N TYR A 672 16.32 1.10 13.05
CA TYR A 672 16.01 0.88 14.47
C TYR A 672 17.18 1.36 15.36
N TRP A 673 18.39 0.92 15.06
CA TRP A 673 19.57 1.30 15.81
C TRP A 673 19.89 2.79 15.72
N ILE A 674 19.66 3.42 14.54
CA ILE A 674 19.81 4.87 14.38
C ILE A 674 18.87 5.61 15.33
N GLN A 675 17.60 5.21 15.42
CA GLN A 675 16.64 5.91 16.29
C GLN A 675 16.94 5.69 17.76
N LEU A 676 17.32 4.48 18.16
CA LEU A 676 17.77 4.19 19.53
C LEU A 676 19.00 5.03 19.91
N GLY A 677 19.99 5.13 19.02
CA GLY A 677 21.16 5.99 19.23
C GLY A 677 20.80 7.47 19.36
N ILE A 678 19.88 7.98 18.53
CA ILE A 678 19.40 9.37 18.64
C ILE A 678 18.72 9.62 19.99
N LEU A 679 17.93 8.69 20.49
CA LEU A 679 17.26 8.82 21.81
C LEU A 679 18.26 8.85 22.94
N HIS A 680 19.26 7.94 22.95
CA HIS A 680 20.33 7.95 23.95
C HIS A 680 21.14 9.26 23.92
N ARG A 681 21.50 9.74 22.71
CA ARG A 681 22.18 11.03 22.58
C ARG A 681 21.36 12.19 23.15
N ASN A 682 20.05 12.21 22.93
CA ASN A 682 19.17 13.29 23.40
C ASN A 682 19.12 13.38 24.93
N ILE A 683 19.50 12.33 25.66
CA ILE A 683 19.62 12.31 27.13
C ILE A 683 21.06 12.29 27.60
N ASN A 684 22.02 12.64 26.74
CA ASN A 684 23.46 12.73 26.98
C ASN A 684 24.13 11.37 27.31
N GLU A 685 23.55 10.25 26.93
CA GLU A 685 24.16 8.92 27.04
C GLU A 685 24.96 8.60 25.75
N TYR A 686 26.00 9.37 25.50
CA TYR A 686 26.76 9.37 24.24
C TYR A 686 27.46 8.06 23.92
N ASP A 687 27.94 7.34 24.92
CA ASP A 687 28.54 6.02 24.79
C ASP A 687 27.54 4.96 24.35
N LYS A 688 26.32 4.99 24.88
CA LYS A 688 25.24 4.10 24.44
C LYS A 688 24.75 4.44 23.02
N ALA A 689 24.71 5.74 22.69
CA ALA A 689 24.40 6.20 21.36
C ALA A 689 25.42 5.68 20.32
N GLU A 690 26.72 5.75 20.65
CA GLU A 690 27.80 5.22 19.81
C GLU A 690 27.67 3.71 19.59
N ASN A 691 27.40 2.94 20.62
CA ASN A 691 27.15 1.50 20.50
C ASN A 691 25.98 1.20 19.57
N ALA A 692 24.90 1.97 19.66
CA ALA A 692 23.75 1.81 18.77
C ALA A 692 24.12 2.13 17.31
N PHE A 693 24.87 3.20 17.05
CA PHE A 693 25.33 3.53 15.69
C PHE A 693 26.31 2.48 15.12
N GLU A 694 27.12 1.86 15.96
CA GLU A 694 27.95 0.72 15.55
C GLU A 694 27.10 -0.48 15.12
N TYR A 695 26.04 -0.80 15.87
CA TYR A 695 25.10 -1.85 15.45
C TYR A 695 24.37 -1.49 14.13
N ALA A 696 24.01 -0.21 13.94
CA ALA A 696 23.42 0.25 12.68
C ALA A 696 24.38 0.02 11.49
N ARG A 697 25.68 0.30 11.64
CA ARG A 697 26.71 0.02 10.61
C ARG A 697 26.83 -1.47 10.30
N LYS A 698 26.77 -2.32 11.32
CA LYS A 698 26.84 -3.78 11.14
C LYS A 698 25.64 -4.32 10.39
N SER A 699 24.44 -3.75 10.61
CA SER A 699 23.20 -4.19 9.96
C SER A 699 23.09 -3.74 8.51
N HIS A 700 23.58 -2.54 8.16
CA HIS A 700 23.42 -1.95 6.82
C HIS A 700 24.69 -1.95 5.96
N GLY A 701 25.85 -1.90 6.59
CA GLY A 701 27.11 -1.67 5.90
C GLY A 701 27.67 -0.25 6.08
N ARG A 702 28.91 -0.03 5.60
CA ARG A 702 29.72 1.15 5.94
C ARG A 702 29.34 2.45 5.22
N ASP A 703 28.62 2.37 4.12
CA ASP A 703 28.44 3.51 3.19
C ASP A 703 27.11 4.26 3.35
N ASN A 704 26.44 4.13 4.49
CA ASN A 704 25.17 4.81 4.75
C ASN A 704 25.42 6.23 5.29
N TYR A 705 25.11 7.25 4.47
CA TYR A 705 25.23 8.66 4.83
C TYR A 705 24.49 9.00 6.15
N GLN A 706 23.31 8.46 6.38
CA GLN A 706 22.54 8.76 7.57
C GLN A 706 23.22 8.28 8.85
N ILE A 707 23.83 7.10 8.80
CA ILE A 707 24.61 6.55 9.93
C ILE A 707 25.85 7.42 10.18
N ALA A 708 26.60 7.74 9.13
CA ALA A 708 27.77 8.58 9.21
C ALA A 708 27.45 9.97 9.82
N HIS A 709 26.39 10.61 9.31
CA HIS A 709 25.94 11.92 9.78
C HIS A 709 25.50 11.89 11.26
N THR A 710 24.70 10.89 11.67
CA THR A 710 24.25 10.79 13.08
C THR A 710 25.37 10.49 14.04
N THR A 711 26.36 9.68 13.61
CA THR A 711 27.56 9.40 14.39
C THR A 711 28.43 10.64 14.55
N ALA A 712 28.70 11.37 13.46
CA ALA A 712 29.44 12.62 13.53
C ALA A 712 28.77 13.62 14.50
N LYS A 713 27.46 13.75 14.40
CA LYS A 713 26.68 14.61 15.31
C LYS A 713 26.79 14.15 16.77
N ASN A 714 26.80 12.83 17.03
CA ASN A 714 26.99 12.30 18.37
C ASN A 714 28.33 12.73 18.95
N TYR A 715 29.42 12.58 18.21
CA TYR A 715 30.76 12.98 18.70
C TYR A 715 30.88 14.50 18.89
N MET A 716 30.29 15.30 18.04
CA MET A 716 30.27 16.77 18.19
C MET A 716 29.54 17.18 19.45
N GLU A 717 28.36 16.65 19.71
CA GLU A 717 27.54 16.95 20.89
C GLU A 717 28.23 16.41 22.16
N TRP A 718 28.83 15.21 22.08
CA TRP A 718 29.59 14.62 23.18
C TRP A 718 30.82 15.46 23.55
N GLY A 719 31.59 15.89 22.54
CA GLY A 719 32.72 16.77 22.74
C GLY A 719 32.34 18.12 23.38
N THR A 720 31.22 18.71 22.93
CA THR A 720 30.68 19.95 23.51
C THR A 720 30.25 19.73 24.97
N TRP A 721 29.53 18.65 25.23
CA TRP A 721 29.10 18.30 26.59
C TRP A 721 30.29 18.05 27.51
N ALA A 722 31.33 17.36 27.02
CA ALA A 722 32.55 17.09 27.79
C ALA A 722 33.33 18.38 28.14
N LEU A 723 33.37 19.35 27.19
CA LEU A 723 33.96 20.68 27.46
C LEU A 723 33.24 21.43 28.59
N ASP A 724 31.91 21.31 28.66
CA ASP A 724 31.10 21.98 29.66
C ASP A 724 31.22 21.32 31.05
N HIS A 725 31.46 20.01 31.12
CA HIS A 725 31.39 19.21 32.35
C HIS A 725 32.76 18.71 32.87
N ALA A 726 33.77 18.62 31.99
CA ALA A 726 35.13 18.20 32.33
C ALA A 726 36.19 18.97 31.53
N PRO A 727 36.43 20.26 31.81
CA PRO A 727 37.14 21.16 30.91
C PRO A 727 38.61 20.80 30.59
N SER A 728 39.24 19.84 31.25
CA SER A 728 40.70 19.74 31.17
C SER A 728 41.29 18.57 30.39
N GLN A 729 40.56 17.50 30.04
CA GLN A 729 41.20 16.34 29.41
C GLN A 729 40.36 15.51 28.38
N ALA A 730 39.07 15.55 28.36
CA ALA A 730 38.23 14.61 27.55
C ALA A 730 37.78 15.16 26.18
N ALA A 731 37.49 16.43 26.07
CA ALA A 731 36.83 17.05 24.90
C ALA A 731 37.59 16.97 23.57
N PRO A 732 38.93 17.08 23.50
CA PRO A 732 39.66 17.01 22.23
C PRO A 732 39.65 15.64 21.60
N MET A 733 39.48 14.56 22.38
CA MET A 733 39.51 13.19 21.88
C MET A 733 38.18 12.84 21.21
N GLU A 734 37.04 13.17 21.80
CA GLU A 734 35.73 12.91 21.26
C GLU A 734 35.47 13.74 20.01
N MET A 735 35.90 15.00 19.96
CA MET A 735 35.79 15.83 18.74
C MET A 735 36.68 15.30 17.61
N SER A 736 37.87 14.77 17.91
CA SER A 736 38.73 14.17 16.89
C SER A 736 38.13 12.90 16.26
N LEU A 737 37.32 12.14 17.01
CA LEU A 737 36.62 10.97 16.53
C LEU A 737 35.48 11.28 15.51
N ALA A 738 34.99 12.53 15.50
CA ALA A 738 34.00 12.98 14.52
C ALA A 738 34.61 13.26 13.14
N LEU A 739 35.89 13.61 13.03
CA LEU A 739 36.56 14.00 11.80
C LEU A 739 36.41 12.98 10.65
N PRO A 740 36.59 11.64 10.86
CA PRO A 740 36.47 10.67 9.82
C PRO A 740 35.04 10.57 9.21
N TYR A 741 34.04 11.10 9.91
CA TYR A 741 32.63 11.07 9.50
C TYR A 741 32.15 12.41 8.91
N ILE A 742 32.91 13.49 9.15
CA ILE A 742 32.62 14.85 8.63
C ILE A 742 33.30 15.04 7.29
N GLU A 743 34.50 14.48 7.07
CA GLU A 743 35.18 14.53 5.79
C GLU A 743 34.46 13.58 4.79
N PRO A 744 34.10 14.04 3.60
CA PRO A 744 33.47 13.19 2.60
C PRO A 744 34.44 12.06 2.23
N PRO A 745 33.98 10.81 2.13
CA PRO A 745 34.80 9.72 1.62
C PRO A 745 35.25 10.05 0.20
N SER A 746 36.49 9.74 -0.11
CA SER A 746 37.17 10.02 -1.40
C SER A 746 36.60 9.20 -2.58
N VAL A 747 35.28 9.19 -2.78
CA VAL A 747 34.59 8.48 -3.86
C VAL A 747 33.80 9.49 -4.71
N PRO A 748 33.91 9.44 -6.05
CA PRO A 748 33.44 10.52 -6.97
C PRO A 748 31.93 10.74 -7.07
N VAL A 749 31.12 10.06 -6.29
CA VAL A 749 29.63 10.15 -6.36
C VAL A 749 29.06 11.38 -5.64
N TYR A 750 29.84 12.06 -4.79
CA TYR A 750 29.36 13.13 -3.93
C TYR A 750 29.45 14.55 -4.50
N SER A 751 30.12 14.77 -5.61
CA SER A 751 30.26 16.13 -6.18
C SER A 751 28.96 16.73 -6.73
N ARG A 752 27.86 15.96 -6.81
CA ARG A 752 26.54 16.47 -7.24
C ARG A 752 25.63 16.92 -6.09
N TYR A 753 26.01 16.66 -4.85
CA TYR A 753 25.12 16.95 -3.69
C TYR A 753 25.60 18.09 -2.79
N VAL A 754 26.81 18.57 -2.96
CA VAL A 754 27.40 19.59 -2.05
C VAL A 754 27.30 21.02 -2.59
N SER A 755 26.82 21.24 -3.81
CA SER A 755 26.67 22.59 -4.37
C SER A 755 25.39 23.34 -3.97
N GLY A 756 24.69 22.93 -2.93
CA GLY A 756 23.40 23.49 -2.52
C GLY A 756 23.27 23.91 -1.06
N VAL A 757 24.37 23.96 -0.28
CA VAL A 757 24.34 24.46 1.10
C VAL A 757 25.48 25.44 1.30
N GLU A 758 25.25 26.68 0.92
CA GLU A 758 25.92 27.82 1.56
C GLU A 758 25.04 28.31 2.71
N VAL A 759 25.64 28.25 3.92
CA VAL A 759 25.30 28.88 5.22
C VAL A 759 23.87 28.81 5.70
#